data_efac35eb18834212744acaa3c36a5a24
#
_entry.id   efac35eb18834212744acaa3c36a5a24
#
_cell.length_a   1.000
_cell.length_b   1.000
_cell.length_c   1.000
_cell.angle_alpha   90.00
_cell.angle_beta   90.00
_cell.angle_gamma   90.00
#
_symmetry.space_group_name_H-M   'P 1'
#
loop_
_entity.id
_entity.type
_entity.pdbx_description
1 polymer ?
#
loop_
_entity_poly.entity_id
_entity_poly.type
_entity_poly.pdbx_seq_one_letter_code
_entity_poly.pdbx_strand_id
1 'polypeptide(L)'
;MFVEHNLIKNIKIFTLAFTLTVVLIQLSRFISPLAIIHSSYIFLAWMPLCVMLSILFIFGWRGVVPVLCGMFCTNLWNFHLSFLQTAVMLGSQTFVVLCACAILRWQLGTRWRYGLTSRYVWQRLFWLGLVTPIGIKCSMYLVGSFFDFPLKISTFFGDADAIFTVVDLLSLFTAVLIYNMLFYYLTRMIVSPHFAQILWRRDIAPSLGKEKRAFTLSWLAALSVLLLLLCTPYENDFIAGYLVPVFFIIFTLGVGKLRYPFLNLTWAVSTLCLLNYNQNFLQGVETEYSLAFILAVLISFSVCLLYMVRIYHRSEWLNRRWHLQALTDPLTLLPNFRALEQAPEQEAGKSFCCLRIDNLEFMSRHYGLMMRVHCIRSICRTLLPLMQENEKLYQLPGSELLLVLSGPETEGRLQHMVNILNSRQIHWNNTGLDMGYGAAWGRFDGNQETLQPLLGQLSWLAEQSCAHHHVLALDSREEMVSGQTTKQVLLLNTIRTALDQGDLLLYAQPIRNKEGEGYDEILARLKYDGGIMTPDKFLPLIAQFNLSARFDLQVLESLLKWLATHPCDKKGPRFSVNLMPLTLLQKNIAGRIIRLFKRYHISPQAVILEITEEQAFSNAESSMYNIEQLHKFGFRIAIDDFGIGYANYERLKRLQADITKTDGVFVKDIVTNTLDAMIVRSITDLAKAKSLSVVAEFVETQQQQALLHKLGVQYLQGYLIGRPQPLAD
;
A
#
# COMPACT_ATOMS: atom_id res chain seq x y z
N MET A 1 -49.87 27.15 -6.68
CA MET A 1 -48.73 27.46 -5.80
C MET A 1 -47.49 26.64 -6.10
N PHE A 2 -47.47 25.27 -6.10
CA PHE A 2 -46.27 24.45 -6.43
C PHE A 2 -45.84 24.56 -7.91
N VAL A 3 -46.79 24.65 -8.84
CA VAL A 3 -46.52 24.77 -10.28
C VAL A 3 -45.96 26.16 -10.61
N GLU A 4 -46.50 27.22 -10.02
CA GLU A 4 -46.03 28.59 -10.19
C GLU A 4 -44.62 28.80 -9.65
N HIS A 5 -44.29 28.22 -8.48
CA HIS A 5 -42.97 28.32 -7.89
C HIS A 5 -41.90 27.61 -8.77
N ASN A 6 -42.24 26.48 -9.39
CA ASN A 6 -41.35 25.78 -10.32
C ASN A 6 -41.19 26.54 -11.66
N LEU A 7 -42.25 27.20 -12.12
CA LEU A 7 -42.21 28.02 -13.34
C LEU A 7 -41.29 29.23 -13.15
N ILE A 8 -41.49 30.02 -12.08
CA ILE A 8 -40.64 31.16 -11.74
C ILE A 8 -39.17 30.76 -11.59
N LYS A 9 -38.90 29.64 -10.94
CA LYS A 9 -37.52 29.09 -10.80
C LYS A 9 -36.90 28.72 -12.14
N ASN A 10 -37.67 28.12 -13.03
CA ASN A 10 -37.18 27.74 -14.37
C ASN A 10 -36.94 28.99 -15.24
N ILE A 11 -37.80 30.00 -15.16
CA ILE A 11 -37.63 31.30 -15.87
C ILE A 11 -36.33 31.99 -15.37
N LYS A 12 -36.12 32.08 -14.06
CA LYS A 12 -34.89 32.67 -13.49
C LYS A 12 -33.61 31.92 -13.96
N ILE A 13 -33.66 30.61 -14.02
CA ILE A 13 -32.52 29.79 -14.51
C ILE A 13 -32.31 30.06 -16.01
N PHE A 14 -33.38 30.12 -16.79
CA PHE A 14 -33.31 30.41 -18.22
C PHE A 14 -32.73 31.79 -18.49
N THR A 15 -33.25 32.84 -17.87
CA THR A 15 -32.79 34.23 -18.06
C THR A 15 -31.31 34.37 -17.65
N LEU A 16 -30.92 33.80 -16.51
CA LEU A 16 -29.52 33.83 -16.07
C LEU A 16 -28.61 33.09 -17.06
N ALA A 17 -28.96 31.88 -17.46
CA ALA A 17 -28.18 31.09 -18.40
C ALA A 17 -28.09 31.74 -19.79
N PHE A 18 -29.19 32.35 -20.28
CA PHE A 18 -29.22 33.06 -21.55
C PHE A 18 -28.34 34.32 -21.51
N THR A 19 -28.50 35.17 -20.49
CA THR A 19 -27.67 36.37 -20.33
C THR A 19 -26.18 36.02 -20.22
N LEU A 20 -25.83 35.01 -19.40
CA LEU A 20 -24.46 34.53 -19.30
C LEU A 20 -23.95 34.00 -20.64
N THR A 21 -24.78 33.27 -21.39
CA THR A 21 -24.38 32.77 -22.71
C THR A 21 -24.06 33.94 -23.66
N VAL A 22 -24.95 34.92 -23.80
CA VAL A 22 -24.73 36.05 -24.69
C VAL A 22 -23.48 36.85 -24.32
N VAL A 23 -23.36 37.23 -23.02
CA VAL A 23 -22.23 38.03 -22.54
C VAL A 23 -20.90 37.28 -22.67
N LEU A 24 -20.86 36.03 -22.19
CA LEU A 24 -19.59 35.25 -22.20
C LEU A 24 -19.19 34.80 -23.60
N ILE A 25 -20.12 34.58 -24.53
CA ILE A 25 -19.79 34.30 -25.94
C ILE A 25 -19.17 35.52 -26.60
N GLN A 26 -19.76 36.72 -26.42
CA GLN A 26 -19.16 37.94 -26.94
C GLN A 26 -17.77 38.19 -26.37
N LEU A 27 -17.63 38.05 -25.04
CA LEU A 27 -16.35 38.18 -24.36
C LEU A 27 -15.36 37.14 -24.87
N SER A 28 -15.77 35.89 -25.01
CA SER A 28 -14.89 34.79 -25.49
C SER A 28 -14.44 35.01 -26.92
N ARG A 29 -15.29 35.56 -27.81
CA ARG A 29 -14.89 35.93 -29.18
C ARG A 29 -13.86 37.05 -29.17
N PHE A 30 -14.05 38.06 -28.36
CA PHE A 30 -13.11 39.17 -28.25
C PHE A 30 -11.76 38.76 -27.71
N ILE A 31 -11.72 37.83 -26.76
CA ILE A 31 -10.50 37.31 -26.13
C ILE A 31 -9.86 36.20 -26.95
N SER A 32 -10.60 35.55 -27.88
CA SER A 32 -10.06 34.45 -28.70
C SER A 32 -8.84 34.93 -29.50
N PRO A 33 -7.65 34.29 -29.30
CA PRO A 33 -6.44 34.67 -30.01
C PRO A 33 -6.61 34.42 -31.52
N LEU A 34 -6.21 35.40 -32.32
CA LEU A 34 -6.30 35.41 -33.78
C LEU A 34 -4.92 35.53 -34.39
N ALA A 35 -4.64 34.75 -35.42
CA ALA A 35 -3.51 34.96 -36.31
C ALA A 35 -4.02 35.44 -37.68
N ILE A 36 -3.24 36.27 -38.37
CA ILE A 36 -3.53 36.75 -39.74
C ILE A 36 -2.46 36.17 -40.67
N ILE A 37 -2.88 35.28 -41.57
CA ILE A 37 -1.99 34.69 -42.59
C ILE A 37 -2.63 34.89 -43.97
N HIS A 38 -1.92 35.45 -44.89
CA HIS A 38 -2.37 35.70 -46.28
C HIS A 38 -3.76 36.38 -46.31
N SER A 39 -4.00 37.36 -45.44
CA SER A 39 -5.27 38.09 -45.33
C SER A 39 -6.44 37.28 -44.75
N SER A 40 -6.23 36.04 -44.33
CA SER A 40 -7.25 35.20 -43.66
C SER A 40 -7.10 35.27 -42.14
N TYR A 41 -8.23 35.38 -41.45
CA TYR A 41 -8.29 35.36 -40.01
C TYR A 41 -8.41 33.92 -39.54
N ILE A 42 -7.47 33.45 -38.72
CA ILE A 42 -7.42 32.09 -38.19
C ILE A 42 -7.47 32.14 -36.66
N PHE A 43 -8.46 31.46 -36.06
CA PHE A 43 -8.53 31.33 -34.59
C PHE A 43 -7.46 30.34 -34.11
N LEU A 44 -6.64 30.76 -33.13
CA LEU A 44 -5.68 29.87 -32.44
C LEU A 44 -6.38 29.07 -31.34
N ALA A 45 -7.47 29.57 -30.80
CA ALA A 45 -8.36 28.86 -29.88
C ALA A 45 -9.77 29.43 -30.01
N TRP A 46 -10.74 28.62 -30.48
CA TRP A 46 -12.12 29.04 -30.57
C TRP A 46 -12.86 28.91 -29.23
N MET A 47 -12.73 29.95 -28.38
CA MET A 47 -13.23 29.95 -26.99
C MET A 47 -14.73 29.91 -26.81
N PRO A 48 -15.61 30.30 -27.77
CA PRO A 48 -17.06 30.12 -27.63
C PRO A 48 -17.48 28.68 -27.30
N LEU A 49 -16.72 27.65 -27.79
CA LEU A 49 -16.95 26.27 -27.43
C LEU A 49 -16.83 26.03 -25.91
N CYS A 50 -15.84 26.67 -25.28
CA CYS A 50 -15.64 26.56 -23.83
C CYS A 50 -16.79 27.14 -23.03
N VAL A 51 -17.36 28.25 -23.50
CA VAL A 51 -18.54 28.88 -22.88
C VAL A 51 -19.75 27.95 -22.97
N MET A 52 -20.02 27.39 -24.18
CA MET A 52 -21.10 26.43 -24.38
C MET A 52 -20.99 25.24 -23.42
N LEU A 53 -19.80 24.60 -23.35
CA LEU A 53 -19.54 23.47 -22.45
C LEU A 53 -19.69 23.87 -20.98
N SER A 54 -19.23 25.06 -20.60
CA SER A 54 -19.31 25.55 -19.22
C SER A 54 -20.74 25.75 -18.77
N ILE A 55 -21.59 26.36 -19.61
CA ILE A 55 -23.02 26.54 -19.32
C ILE A 55 -23.73 25.19 -19.23
N LEU A 56 -23.43 24.24 -20.14
CA LEU A 56 -24.01 22.92 -20.10
C LEU A 56 -23.56 22.14 -18.84
N PHE A 57 -22.31 22.27 -18.42
CA PHE A 57 -21.82 21.62 -17.18
C PHE A 57 -22.50 22.19 -15.92
N ILE A 58 -22.78 23.47 -15.87
CA ILE A 58 -23.36 24.11 -14.68
C ILE A 58 -24.89 23.91 -14.63
N PHE A 59 -25.59 24.20 -15.72
CA PHE A 59 -27.04 24.14 -15.75
C PHE A 59 -27.59 22.78 -16.23
N GLY A 60 -26.73 21.92 -16.79
CA GLY A 60 -27.14 20.64 -17.37
C GLY A 60 -28.09 20.85 -18.57
N TRP A 61 -29.07 19.97 -18.73
CA TRP A 61 -30.02 20.06 -19.86
C TRP A 61 -30.89 21.31 -19.85
N ARG A 62 -31.05 21.98 -18.68
CA ARG A 62 -31.75 23.30 -18.61
C ARG A 62 -30.96 24.41 -19.29
N GLY A 63 -29.65 24.23 -19.51
CA GLY A 63 -28.82 25.18 -20.23
C GLY A 63 -28.88 25.04 -21.76
N VAL A 64 -29.51 24.00 -22.32
CA VAL A 64 -29.53 23.75 -23.77
C VAL A 64 -30.25 24.84 -24.52
N VAL A 65 -31.51 25.14 -24.15
CA VAL A 65 -32.28 26.17 -24.82
C VAL A 65 -31.66 27.57 -24.68
N PRO A 66 -31.18 27.99 -23.47
CA PRO A 66 -30.43 29.25 -23.34
C PRO A 66 -29.19 29.33 -24.23
N VAL A 67 -28.41 28.23 -24.34
CA VAL A 67 -27.22 28.19 -25.21
C VAL A 67 -27.61 28.32 -26.67
N LEU A 68 -28.63 27.61 -27.14
CA LEU A 68 -29.11 27.70 -28.52
C LEU A 68 -29.60 29.13 -28.86
N CYS A 69 -30.45 29.70 -28.01
CA CYS A 69 -30.96 31.06 -28.22
C CYS A 69 -29.83 32.11 -28.17
N GLY A 70 -28.94 31.99 -27.16
CA GLY A 70 -27.83 32.94 -27.00
C GLY A 70 -26.85 32.88 -28.16
N MET A 71 -26.47 31.67 -28.63
CA MET A 71 -25.61 31.48 -29.80
C MET A 71 -26.28 31.98 -31.07
N PHE A 72 -27.59 31.73 -31.24
CA PHE A 72 -28.35 32.23 -32.39
C PHE A 72 -28.29 33.74 -32.45
N CYS A 73 -28.64 34.44 -31.37
CA CYS A 73 -28.61 35.90 -31.30
C CYS A 73 -27.20 36.47 -31.58
N THR A 74 -26.16 35.85 -30.98
CA THR A 74 -24.79 36.32 -31.19
C THR A 74 -24.24 36.04 -32.58
N ASN A 75 -24.63 34.93 -33.23
CA ASN A 75 -24.26 34.65 -34.62
C ASN A 75 -24.94 35.58 -35.60
N LEU A 76 -26.25 35.84 -35.42
CA LEU A 76 -27.02 36.80 -36.23
C LEU A 76 -26.38 38.18 -36.15
N TRP A 77 -26.05 38.65 -34.95
CA TRP A 77 -25.43 39.96 -34.73
C TRP A 77 -24.04 40.09 -35.37
N ASN A 78 -23.14 39.11 -35.13
CA ASN A 78 -21.73 39.24 -35.52
C ASN A 78 -21.47 39.00 -37.01
N PHE A 79 -22.25 38.13 -37.64
CA PHE A 79 -22.00 37.73 -39.04
C PHE A 79 -22.99 38.30 -40.04
N HIS A 80 -24.03 38.98 -39.58
CA HIS A 80 -25.11 39.58 -40.43
C HIS A 80 -25.69 38.55 -41.43
N LEU A 81 -25.85 37.27 -40.98
CA LEU A 81 -26.38 36.18 -41.78
C LEU A 81 -27.92 36.25 -41.89
N SER A 82 -28.48 35.62 -42.92
CA SER A 82 -29.89 35.35 -42.97
C SER A 82 -30.34 34.45 -41.82
N PHE A 83 -31.62 34.48 -41.47
CA PHE A 83 -32.19 33.67 -40.41
C PHE A 83 -31.89 32.18 -40.63
N LEU A 84 -32.04 31.67 -41.87
CA LEU A 84 -31.82 30.29 -42.25
C LEU A 84 -30.32 29.91 -42.13
N GLN A 85 -29.42 30.73 -42.66
CA GLN A 85 -27.95 30.50 -42.54
C GLN A 85 -27.50 30.47 -41.08
N THR A 86 -28.06 31.39 -40.26
CA THR A 86 -27.75 31.40 -38.82
C THR A 86 -28.24 30.12 -38.10
N ALA A 87 -29.44 29.64 -38.43
CA ALA A 87 -30.01 28.43 -37.85
C ALA A 87 -29.21 27.19 -38.25
N VAL A 88 -28.81 27.08 -39.51
CA VAL A 88 -28.03 25.96 -40.02
C VAL A 88 -26.61 25.96 -39.47
N MET A 89 -25.98 27.14 -39.40
CA MET A 89 -24.67 27.31 -38.73
C MET A 89 -24.75 26.94 -37.26
N LEU A 90 -25.75 27.37 -36.54
CA LEU A 90 -25.98 27.00 -35.14
C LEU A 90 -26.12 25.47 -34.99
N GLY A 91 -26.93 24.86 -35.87
CA GLY A 91 -27.13 23.41 -35.88
C GLY A 91 -25.83 22.65 -36.04
N SER A 92 -24.99 23.05 -37.02
CA SER A 92 -23.70 22.40 -37.27
C SER A 92 -22.73 22.47 -36.08
N GLN A 93 -22.75 23.59 -35.35
CA GLN A 93 -21.88 23.80 -34.18
C GLN A 93 -22.36 23.11 -32.91
N THR A 94 -23.70 23.13 -32.67
CA THR A 94 -24.27 22.72 -31.38
C THR A 94 -24.71 21.26 -31.32
N PHE A 95 -25.15 20.68 -32.46
CA PHE A 95 -25.67 19.33 -32.52
C PHE A 95 -24.64 18.31 -32.00
N VAL A 96 -23.41 18.40 -32.49
CA VAL A 96 -22.29 17.48 -32.09
C VAL A 96 -21.96 17.65 -30.61
N VAL A 97 -21.93 18.90 -30.11
CA VAL A 97 -21.69 19.18 -28.69
C VAL A 97 -22.74 18.53 -27.81
N LEU A 98 -24.00 18.63 -28.19
CA LEU A 98 -25.12 18.04 -27.45
C LEU A 98 -25.10 16.52 -27.48
N CYS A 99 -24.76 15.92 -28.63
CA CYS A 99 -24.56 14.46 -28.77
C CYS A 99 -23.41 13.97 -27.85
N ALA A 100 -22.26 14.64 -27.86
CA ALA A 100 -21.14 14.30 -27.00
C ALA A 100 -21.51 14.44 -25.51
N CYS A 101 -22.24 15.49 -25.12
CA CYS A 101 -22.75 15.65 -23.76
C CYS A 101 -23.76 14.55 -23.39
N ALA A 102 -24.62 14.12 -24.33
CA ALA A 102 -25.59 13.05 -24.12
C ALA A 102 -24.87 11.72 -23.86
N ILE A 103 -23.87 11.39 -24.68
CA ILE A 103 -23.05 10.17 -24.52
C ILE A 103 -22.30 10.19 -23.18
N LEU A 104 -21.67 11.32 -22.84
CA LEU A 104 -21.01 11.47 -21.55
C LEU A 104 -21.97 11.30 -20.39
N ARG A 105 -23.18 11.83 -20.49
CA ARG A 105 -24.21 11.64 -19.47
C ARG A 105 -24.61 10.17 -19.33
N TRP A 106 -24.76 9.49 -20.45
CA TRP A 106 -25.06 8.06 -20.46
C TRP A 106 -23.95 7.24 -19.77
N GLN A 107 -22.67 7.53 -20.07
CA GLN A 107 -21.53 6.81 -19.49
C GLN A 107 -21.24 7.17 -18.03
N LEU A 108 -21.40 8.44 -17.65
CA LEU A 108 -20.92 8.96 -16.35
C LEU A 108 -22.06 9.30 -15.38
N GLY A 109 -23.33 9.19 -15.78
CA GLY A 109 -24.48 9.58 -14.99
C GLY A 109 -24.42 11.07 -14.59
N THR A 110 -24.74 11.39 -13.34
CA THR A 110 -24.72 12.78 -12.85
C THR A 110 -23.34 13.44 -12.85
N ARG A 111 -22.28 12.66 -12.90
CA ARG A 111 -20.88 13.13 -12.87
C ARG A 111 -20.42 13.76 -14.18
N TRP A 112 -21.18 13.66 -15.25
CA TRP A 112 -20.88 14.30 -16.52
C TRP A 112 -20.80 15.83 -16.43
N ARG A 113 -21.50 16.45 -15.46
CA ARG A 113 -21.58 17.90 -15.26
C ARG A 113 -20.32 18.57 -14.74
N TYR A 114 -19.37 17.80 -14.21
CA TYR A 114 -18.15 18.37 -13.64
C TYR A 114 -17.12 18.69 -14.72
N GLY A 115 -16.34 19.76 -14.49
CA GLY A 115 -15.23 20.15 -15.38
C GLY A 115 -14.11 19.10 -15.48
N LEU A 116 -13.04 19.41 -16.22
CA LEU A 116 -11.96 18.47 -16.56
C LEU A 116 -11.12 17.97 -15.37
N THR A 117 -11.24 18.58 -14.20
CA THR A 117 -10.48 18.19 -12.98
C THR A 117 -10.97 16.93 -12.26
N SER A 118 -11.92 16.20 -12.80
CA SER A 118 -12.53 15.04 -12.13
C SER A 118 -11.85 13.72 -12.46
N ARG A 119 -12.25 12.66 -11.73
CA ARG A 119 -11.78 11.28 -11.94
C ARG A 119 -11.90 10.80 -13.40
N TYR A 120 -12.83 11.35 -14.17
CA TYR A 120 -13.14 10.92 -15.54
C TYR A 120 -12.60 11.89 -16.61
N VAL A 121 -11.46 12.54 -16.34
CA VAL A 121 -10.87 13.53 -17.25
C VAL A 121 -10.59 12.99 -18.64
N TRP A 122 -10.12 11.74 -18.76
CA TRP A 122 -9.80 11.15 -20.08
C TRP A 122 -11.03 10.89 -20.93
N GLN A 123 -12.13 10.43 -20.36
CA GLN A 123 -13.37 10.24 -21.09
C GLN A 123 -13.94 11.59 -21.59
N ARG A 124 -13.83 12.65 -20.79
CA ARG A 124 -14.21 13.99 -21.21
C ARG A 124 -13.29 14.57 -22.27
N LEU A 125 -11.98 14.39 -22.14
CA LEU A 125 -11.02 14.79 -23.17
C LEU A 125 -11.27 14.05 -24.47
N PHE A 126 -11.54 12.77 -24.44
CA PHE A 126 -11.86 12.01 -25.64
C PHE A 126 -13.14 12.53 -26.32
N TRP A 127 -14.26 12.60 -25.59
CA TRP A 127 -15.53 13.01 -26.20
C TRP A 127 -15.59 14.50 -26.53
N LEU A 128 -15.14 15.38 -25.62
CA LEU A 128 -15.24 16.82 -25.79
C LEU A 128 -14.02 17.43 -26.48
N GLY A 129 -12.82 16.88 -26.25
CA GLY A 129 -11.59 17.41 -26.82
C GLY A 129 -11.25 16.83 -28.19
N LEU A 130 -11.56 15.56 -28.45
CA LEU A 130 -11.23 14.92 -29.72
C LEU A 130 -12.47 14.75 -30.62
N VAL A 131 -13.48 14.03 -30.15
CA VAL A 131 -14.66 13.68 -30.96
C VAL A 131 -15.50 14.91 -31.32
N THR A 132 -15.69 15.83 -30.38
CA THR A 132 -16.49 17.05 -30.62
C THR A 132 -15.85 17.97 -31.66
N PRO A 133 -14.57 18.36 -31.62
CA PRO A 133 -13.93 19.15 -32.67
C PRO A 133 -14.03 18.52 -34.05
N ILE A 134 -13.71 17.23 -34.17
CA ILE A 134 -13.81 16.50 -35.45
C ILE A 134 -15.25 16.50 -35.95
N GLY A 135 -16.20 16.18 -35.08
CA GLY A 135 -17.62 16.15 -35.43
C GLY A 135 -18.17 17.52 -35.83
N ILE A 136 -17.80 18.61 -35.14
CA ILE A 136 -18.16 19.98 -35.51
C ILE A 136 -17.64 20.28 -36.93
N LYS A 137 -16.36 19.97 -37.23
CA LYS A 137 -15.78 20.25 -38.53
C LYS A 137 -16.45 19.47 -39.65
N CYS A 138 -16.68 18.15 -39.42
CA CYS A 138 -17.43 17.32 -40.36
C CYS A 138 -18.86 17.85 -40.61
N SER A 139 -19.55 18.28 -39.53
CA SER A 139 -20.89 18.85 -39.63
C SER A 139 -20.90 20.20 -40.40
N MET A 140 -19.90 21.05 -40.16
CA MET A 140 -19.74 22.32 -40.89
C MET A 140 -19.45 22.10 -42.37
N TYR A 141 -18.62 21.15 -42.73
CA TYR A 141 -18.37 20.78 -44.13
C TYR A 141 -19.61 20.22 -44.82
N LEU A 142 -20.32 19.32 -44.15
CA LEU A 142 -21.60 18.83 -44.68
C LEU A 142 -22.58 19.95 -44.95
N VAL A 143 -22.66 20.92 -44.06
CA VAL A 143 -23.55 22.08 -44.22
C VAL A 143 -23.05 23.00 -45.35
N GLY A 144 -21.75 23.24 -45.44
CA GLY A 144 -21.14 24.04 -46.51
C GLY A 144 -21.35 23.47 -47.92
N SER A 145 -21.54 22.15 -48.06
CA SER A 145 -21.89 21.52 -49.34
C SER A 145 -23.29 21.80 -49.86
N PHE A 146 -24.20 22.30 -48.97
CA PHE A 146 -25.61 22.59 -49.30
C PHE A 146 -25.99 24.08 -49.21
N PHE A 147 -25.17 24.86 -48.51
CA PHE A 147 -25.48 26.27 -48.21
C PHE A 147 -24.26 27.14 -48.47
N ASP A 148 -24.42 28.21 -49.23
CA ASP A 148 -23.37 29.21 -49.45
C ASP A 148 -23.31 30.17 -48.26
N PHE A 149 -22.09 30.44 -47.80
CA PHE A 149 -21.80 31.37 -46.71
C PHE A 149 -20.96 32.57 -47.21
N PRO A 150 -21.04 33.73 -46.56
CA PRO A 150 -20.21 34.88 -46.89
C PRO A 150 -18.71 34.56 -46.87
N LEU A 151 -17.90 35.15 -47.75
CA LEU A 151 -16.45 34.92 -47.88
C LEU A 151 -15.67 34.98 -46.57
N LYS A 152 -16.12 35.79 -45.59
CA LYS A 152 -15.48 35.89 -44.28
C LYS A 152 -15.53 34.60 -43.43
N ILE A 153 -16.46 33.71 -43.71
CA ILE A 153 -16.68 32.49 -42.94
C ILE A 153 -16.78 31.23 -43.80
N SER A 154 -16.78 31.36 -45.15
CA SER A 154 -16.87 30.23 -46.10
C SER A 154 -15.70 29.25 -45.92
N THR A 155 -14.50 29.74 -45.53
CA THR A 155 -13.33 28.94 -45.21
C THR A 155 -13.53 27.91 -44.09
N PHE A 156 -14.44 28.21 -43.16
CA PHE A 156 -14.78 27.24 -42.10
C PHE A 156 -15.76 26.17 -42.59
N PHE A 157 -16.43 26.35 -43.71
CA PHE A 157 -17.48 25.51 -44.28
C PHE A 157 -17.06 24.68 -45.49
N GLY A 158 -15.82 24.72 -45.92
CA GLY A 158 -15.34 23.86 -47.01
C GLY A 158 -14.47 24.53 -48.06
N ASP A 159 -14.44 25.86 -48.14
CA ASP A 159 -13.66 26.62 -49.15
C ASP A 159 -12.20 26.83 -48.73
N ALA A 160 -11.64 25.95 -47.90
CA ALA A 160 -10.30 26.08 -47.37
C ALA A 160 -9.41 24.91 -47.73
N ASP A 161 -8.09 25.18 -47.79
CA ASP A 161 -7.09 24.16 -47.92
C ASP A 161 -7.08 23.15 -46.77
N ALA A 162 -6.54 21.95 -47.06
CA ALA A 162 -6.48 20.87 -46.07
C ALA A 162 -5.73 21.30 -44.79
N ILE A 163 -4.70 22.13 -44.90
CA ILE A 163 -3.91 22.61 -43.77
C ILE A 163 -4.72 23.60 -42.90
N PHE A 164 -5.51 24.47 -43.49
CA PHE A 164 -6.42 25.37 -42.78
C PHE A 164 -7.40 24.55 -41.91
N THR A 165 -7.93 23.47 -42.47
CA THR A 165 -8.79 22.54 -41.77
C THR A 165 -8.13 21.92 -40.54
N VAL A 166 -6.84 21.53 -40.67
CA VAL A 166 -6.06 21.00 -39.55
C VAL A 166 -5.84 22.06 -38.49
N VAL A 167 -5.50 23.29 -38.84
CA VAL A 167 -5.31 24.40 -37.89
C VAL A 167 -6.61 24.71 -37.14
N ASP A 168 -7.73 24.79 -37.86
CA ASP A 168 -9.03 25.03 -37.23
C ASP A 168 -9.44 23.91 -36.27
N LEU A 169 -9.17 22.66 -36.63
CA LEU A 169 -9.37 21.51 -35.74
C LEU A 169 -8.48 21.58 -34.48
N LEU A 170 -7.21 21.93 -34.63
CA LEU A 170 -6.29 22.13 -33.51
C LEU A 170 -6.72 23.30 -32.62
N SER A 171 -7.27 24.37 -33.21
CA SER A 171 -7.86 25.50 -32.49
C SER A 171 -9.02 25.09 -31.56
N LEU A 172 -9.95 24.27 -32.07
CA LEU A 172 -11.04 23.73 -31.28
C LEU A 172 -10.55 22.83 -30.15
N PHE A 173 -9.54 21.99 -30.45
CA PHE A 173 -8.93 21.11 -29.44
C PHE A 173 -8.20 21.92 -28.37
N THR A 174 -7.42 22.92 -28.75
CA THR A 174 -6.72 23.84 -27.83
C THR A 174 -7.70 24.56 -26.92
N ALA A 175 -8.82 25.05 -27.44
CA ALA A 175 -9.85 25.68 -26.67
C ALA A 175 -10.36 24.76 -25.55
N VAL A 176 -10.76 23.54 -25.87
CA VAL A 176 -11.32 22.61 -24.87
C VAL A 176 -10.25 22.18 -23.87
N LEU A 177 -9.03 21.90 -24.31
CA LEU A 177 -7.96 21.39 -23.46
C LEU A 177 -7.47 22.42 -22.44
N ILE A 178 -7.26 23.65 -22.88
CA ILE A 178 -6.59 24.70 -22.08
C ILE A 178 -7.63 25.60 -21.39
N TYR A 179 -8.60 26.13 -22.14
CA TYR A 179 -9.43 27.24 -21.67
C TYR A 179 -10.77 26.81 -21.08
N ASN A 180 -11.23 25.56 -21.29
CA ASN A 180 -12.52 25.12 -20.78
C ASN A 180 -12.63 25.24 -19.24
N MET A 181 -11.53 24.98 -18.50
CA MET A 181 -11.50 25.14 -17.05
C MET A 181 -11.60 26.60 -16.61
N LEU A 182 -10.96 27.51 -17.33
CA LEU A 182 -11.03 28.95 -17.06
C LEU A 182 -12.48 29.45 -17.14
N PHE A 183 -13.16 29.17 -18.27
CA PHE A 183 -14.55 29.55 -18.45
C PHE A 183 -15.50 28.84 -17.50
N TYR A 184 -15.27 27.59 -17.19
CA TYR A 184 -16.04 26.85 -16.18
C TYR A 184 -15.94 27.50 -14.79
N TYR A 185 -14.75 27.88 -14.35
CA TYR A 185 -14.57 28.53 -13.05
C TYR A 185 -15.17 29.92 -13.07
N LEU A 186 -14.94 30.72 -14.12
CA LEU A 186 -15.51 32.05 -14.26
C LEU A 186 -17.03 31.99 -14.19
N THR A 187 -17.67 31.17 -15.02
CA THR A 187 -19.13 31.02 -15.04
C THR A 187 -19.67 30.55 -13.70
N ARG A 188 -18.98 29.59 -13.06
CA ARG A 188 -19.43 29.05 -11.77
C ARG A 188 -19.27 30.05 -10.62
N MET A 189 -18.25 30.90 -10.65
CA MET A 189 -18.09 31.99 -9.67
C MET A 189 -19.20 33.03 -9.78
N ILE A 190 -19.61 33.35 -11.01
CA ILE A 190 -20.73 34.28 -11.27
C ILE A 190 -22.05 33.69 -10.77
N VAL A 191 -22.30 32.41 -11.06
CA VAL A 191 -23.56 31.72 -10.66
C VAL A 191 -23.61 31.44 -9.15
N SER A 192 -22.46 31.22 -8.50
CA SER A 192 -22.38 30.91 -7.08
C SER A 192 -21.16 31.58 -6.44
N PRO A 193 -21.31 32.76 -5.83
CA PRO A 193 -20.21 33.45 -5.14
C PRO A 193 -19.57 32.63 -4.03
N HIS A 194 -20.32 31.74 -3.38
CA HIS A 194 -19.81 30.81 -2.39
C HIS A 194 -18.71 29.87 -2.97
N PHE A 195 -18.84 29.52 -4.26
CA PHE A 195 -17.83 28.73 -4.94
C PHE A 195 -16.49 29.47 -5.05
N ALA A 196 -16.48 30.78 -5.23
CA ALA A 196 -15.26 31.59 -5.24
C ALA A 196 -14.51 31.49 -3.90
N GLN A 197 -15.24 31.52 -2.77
CA GLN A 197 -14.63 31.34 -1.43
C GLN A 197 -14.07 29.93 -1.24
N ILE A 198 -14.78 28.90 -1.72
CA ILE A 198 -14.29 27.51 -1.66
C ILE A 198 -13.04 27.36 -2.51
N LEU A 199 -13.03 27.86 -3.74
CA LEU A 199 -11.89 27.81 -4.65
C LEU A 199 -10.67 28.51 -4.02
N TRP A 200 -10.89 29.69 -3.44
CA TRP A 200 -9.83 30.41 -2.75
C TRP A 200 -9.27 29.63 -1.57
N ARG A 201 -10.11 29.23 -0.61
CA ARG A 201 -9.67 28.54 0.62
C ARG A 201 -9.06 27.18 0.38
N ARG A 202 -9.61 26.40 -0.57
CA ARG A 202 -9.20 25.01 -0.79
C ARG A 202 -8.05 24.87 -1.78
N ASP A 203 -8.03 25.69 -2.83
CA ASP A 203 -7.17 25.45 -3.99
C ASP A 203 -6.11 26.54 -4.20
N ILE A 204 -6.41 27.82 -3.88
CA ILE A 204 -5.48 28.95 -4.07
C ILE A 204 -4.68 29.24 -2.79
N ALA A 205 -5.38 29.50 -1.67
CA ALA A 205 -4.72 29.86 -0.41
C ALA A 205 -3.66 28.85 0.10
N PRO A 206 -3.86 27.51 -0.05
CA PRO A 206 -2.84 26.56 0.35
C PRO A 206 -1.55 26.62 -0.49
N SER A 207 -1.64 27.10 -1.75
CA SER A 207 -0.46 27.35 -2.60
C SER A 207 0.33 28.59 -2.16
N LEU A 208 -0.32 29.49 -1.44
CA LEU A 208 0.26 30.72 -0.87
C LEU A 208 0.53 30.61 0.66
N GLY A 209 0.35 29.44 1.27
CA GLY A 209 0.61 29.18 2.69
C GLY A 209 2.08 29.41 3.08
N LYS A 210 2.36 29.66 4.37
CA LYS A 210 3.69 30.03 4.88
C LYS A 210 4.85 29.17 4.37
N GLU A 211 4.66 27.85 4.35
CA GLU A 211 5.69 26.89 3.90
C GLU A 211 5.97 26.93 2.39
N LYS A 212 4.96 27.26 1.56
CA LYS A 212 5.06 27.24 0.09
C LYS A 212 5.18 28.64 -0.50
N ARG A 213 5.01 29.69 0.30
CA ARG A 213 4.91 31.08 -0.15
C ARG A 213 6.15 31.54 -0.92
N ALA A 214 7.33 31.26 -0.39
CA ALA A 214 8.60 31.65 -1.04
C ALA A 214 8.71 31.00 -2.42
N PHE A 215 8.45 29.70 -2.53
CA PHE A 215 8.47 28.99 -3.80
C PHE A 215 7.41 29.54 -4.77
N THR A 216 6.17 29.73 -4.32
CA THR A 216 5.08 30.19 -5.21
C THR A 216 5.35 31.60 -5.72
N LEU A 217 5.87 32.49 -4.89
CA LEU A 217 6.22 33.86 -5.30
C LEU A 217 7.41 33.88 -6.27
N SER A 218 8.47 33.11 -6.00
CA SER A 218 9.61 33.00 -6.91
C SER A 218 9.21 32.38 -8.25
N TRP A 219 8.36 31.37 -8.21
CA TRP A 219 7.81 30.71 -9.41
C TRP A 219 6.95 31.67 -10.25
N LEU A 220 6.03 32.43 -9.62
CA LEU A 220 5.24 33.44 -10.31
C LEU A 220 6.11 34.58 -10.86
N ALA A 221 7.12 35.01 -10.12
CA ALA A 221 8.08 36.03 -10.59
C ALA A 221 8.85 35.53 -11.81
N ALA A 222 9.40 34.32 -11.77
CA ALA A 222 10.09 33.71 -12.90
C ALA A 222 9.17 33.58 -14.14
N LEU A 223 7.94 33.13 -13.92
CA LEU A 223 6.93 33.03 -14.99
C LEU A 223 6.58 34.40 -15.57
N SER A 224 6.40 35.42 -14.72
CA SER A 224 6.08 36.78 -15.15
C SER A 224 7.21 37.41 -15.97
N VAL A 225 8.47 37.24 -15.52
CA VAL A 225 9.66 37.71 -16.27
C VAL A 225 9.74 37.04 -17.62
N LEU A 226 9.54 35.71 -17.65
CA LEU A 226 9.60 34.95 -18.89
C LEU A 226 8.49 35.35 -19.87
N LEU A 227 7.26 35.52 -19.37
CA LEU A 227 6.15 36.01 -20.19
C LEU A 227 6.42 37.41 -20.73
N LEU A 228 6.98 38.31 -19.92
CA LEU A 228 7.33 39.65 -20.35
C LEU A 228 8.40 39.61 -21.46
N LEU A 229 9.41 38.76 -21.33
CA LEU A 229 10.42 38.57 -22.36
C LEU A 229 9.84 38.00 -23.67
N LEU A 230 8.91 37.05 -23.58
CA LEU A 230 8.24 36.45 -24.75
C LEU A 230 7.23 37.38 -25.42
N CYS A 231 6.60 38.29 -24.69
CA CYS A 231 5.60 39.21 -25.21
C CYS A 231 6.12 40.58 -25.63
N THR A 232 7.40 40.92 -25.30
CA THR A 232 8.03 42.20 -25.74
C THR A 232 8.74 42.02 -27.07
N PRO A 233 8.72 43.06 -27.95
CA PRO A 233 9.36 43.00 -29.25
C PRO A 233 10.89 43.11 -29.09
N TYR A 234 11.58 41.99 -29.08
CA TYR A 234 13.03 41.91 -29.22
C TYR A 234 13.35 41.32 -30.58
N GLU A 235 14.08 42.05 -31.42
CA GLU A 235 14.45 41.64 -32.77
C GLU A 235 15.47 40.48 -32.83
N ASN A 236 15.47 39.56 -31.91
CA ASN A 236 16.41 38.44 -31.86
C ASN A 236 15.69 37.09 -31.98
N ASP A 237 15.74 36.48 -33.14
CA ASP A 237 15.20 35.13 -33.43
C ASP A 237 15.70 34.02 -32.49
N PHE A 238 16.89 34.23 -31.92
CA PHE A 238 17.49 33.30 -30.95
C PHE A 238 16.70 33.18 -29.63
N ILE A 239 16.05 34.26 -29.16
CA ILE A 239 15.45 34.31 -27.84
C ILE A 239 14.17 33.43 -27.78
N ALA A 240 13.33 33.49 -28.82
CA ALA A 240 12.07 32.76 -28.80
C ALA A 240 12.28 31.24 -28.82
N GLY A 241 13.23 30.74 -29.59
CA GLY A 241 13.50 29.31 -29.73
C GLY A 241 13.94 28.65 -28.42
N TYR A 242 14.68 29.36 -27.56
CA TYR A 242 15.17 28.83 -26.28
C TYR A 242 14.25 29.10 -25.11
N LEU A 243 13.50 30.20 -25.10
CA LEU A 243 12.64 30.58 -23.99
C LEU A 243 11.33 29.78 -23.92
N VAL A 244 10.81 29.30 -25.07
CA VAL A 244 9.60 28.46 -25.11
C VAL A 244 9.77 27.14 -24.37
N PRO A 245 10.83 26.36 -24.53
CA PRO A 245 11.11 25.19 -23.71
C PRO A 245 11.21 25.51 -22.21
N VAL A 246 11.86 26.66 -21.85
CA VAL A 246 11.97 27.10 -20.45
C VAL A 246 10.58 27.38 -19.84
N PHE A 247 9.67 27.96 -20.62
CA PHE A 247 8.28 28.17 -20.19
C PHE A 247 7.61 26.87 -19.74
N PHE A 248 7.78 25.78 -20.50
CA PHE A 248 7.26 24.47 -20.13
C PHE A 248 7.97 23.89 -18.90
N ILE A 249 9.29 24.05 -18.78
CA ILE A 249 10.06 23.60 -17.61
C ILE A 249 9.55 24.27 -16.34
N ILE A 250 9.28 25.58 -16.37
CA ILE A 250 8.73 26.30 -15.21
C ILE A 250 7.40 25.69 -14.77
N PHE A 251 6.50 25.36 -15.70
CA PHE A 251 5.25 24.70 -15.35
C PHE A 251 5.44 23.30 -14.78
N THR A 252 6.39 22.52 -15.31
CA THR A 252 6.69 21.18 -14.75
C THR A 252 7.23 21.25 -13.34
N LEU A 253 8.03 22.26 -12.99
CA LEU A 253 8.49 22.50 -11.62
C LEU A 253 7.34 22.86 -10.65
N GLY A 254 6.27 23.45 -11.17
CA GLY A 254 5.05 23.72 -10.41
C GLY A 254 4.25 22.47 -10.06
N VAL A 255 4.38 21.39 -10.86
CA VAL A 255 3.71 20.11 -10.60
C VAL A 255 4.24 19.52 -9.30
N GLY A 256 3.38 19.21 -8.38
CA GLY A 256 3.78 18.62 -7.09
C GLY A 256 3.97 19.62 -5.95
N LYS A 257 4.25 20.87 -6.23
CA LYS A 257 4.32 21.92 -5.20
C LYS A 257 3.05 22.78 -5.15
N LEU A 258 2.43 23.04 -6.31
CA LEU A 258 1.22 23.85 -6.45
C LEU A 258 -0.03 22.97 -6.56
N ARG A 259 -1.16 23.52 -6.15
CA ARG A 259 -2.46 22.86 -6.37
C ARG A 259 -2.85 22.89 -7.83
N TYR A 260 -3.40 21.77 -8.33
CA TYR A 260 -3.78 21.64 -9.75
C TYR A 260 -4.67 22.77 -10.28
N PRO A 261 -5.75 23.21 -9.60
CA PRO A 261 -6.57 24.31 -10.12
C PRO A 261 -5.80 25.61 -10.27
N PHE A 262 -4.87 25.92 -9.36
CA PHE A 262 -4.01 27.08 -9.45
C PHE A 262 -3.04 26.98 -10.64
N LEU A 263 -2.37 25.84 -10.79
CA LEU A 263 -1.45 25.58 -11.90
C LEU A 263 -2.16 25.65 -13.25
N ASN A 264 -3.39 25.10 -13.36
CA ASN A 264 -4.14 25.09 -14.62
C ASN A 264 -4.69 26.48 -14.98
N LEU A 265 -5.12 27.26 -13.99
CA LEU A 265 -5.53 28.65 -14.23
C LEU A 265 -4.36 29.51 -14.69
N THR A 266 -3.18 29.39 -14.04
CA THR A 266 -1.98 30.13 -14.46
C THR A 266 -1.53 29.68 -15.84
N TRP A 267 -1.61 28.36 -16.19
CA TRP A 267 -1.37 27.84 -17.53
C TRP A 267 -2.27 28.48 -18.56
N ALA A 268 -3.60 28.50 -18.33
CA ALA A 268 -4.56 29.07 -19.25
C ALA A 268 -4.34 30.58 -19.45
N VAL A 269 -4.07 31.32 -18.37
CA VAL A 269 -3.79 32.79 -18.46
C VAL A 269 -2.48 33.05 -19.19
N SER A 270 -1.42 32.29 -18.86
CA SER A 270 -0.11 32.47 -19.50
C SER A 270 -0.13 32.15 -20.97
N THR A 271 -0.80 31.05 -21.37
CA THR A 271 -0.96 30.70 -22.80
C THR A 271 -1.84 31.70 -23.54
N LEU A 272 -2.86 32.27 -22.86
CA LEU A 272 -3.67 33.35 -23.44
C LEU A 272 -2.84 34.62 -23.71
N CYS A 273 -2.00 35.01 -22.76
CA CYS A 273 -1.07 36.14 -22.95
C CYS A 273 -0.11 35.87 -24.10
N LEU A 274 0.49 34.69 -24.17
CA LEU A 274 1.41 34.31 -25.24
C LEU A 274 0.74 34.32 -26.63
N LEU A 275 -0.48 33.83 -26.74
CA LEU A 275 -1.18 33.76 -28.04
C LEU A 275 -1.72 35.11 -28.50
N ASN A 276 -2.06 36.04 -27.58
CA ASN A 276 -2.54 37.37 -27.94
C ASN A 276 -1.40 38.39 -28.15
N TYR A 277 -0.31 38.30 -27.38
CA TYR A 277 0.82 39.22 -27.43
C TYR A 277 2.08 38.53 -27.92
N ASN A 278 1.97 37.85 -29.04
CA ASN A 278 2.89 36.85 -29.54
C ASN A 278 4.05 37.34 -30.40
N GLN A 279 4.56 38.57 -30.19
CA GLN A 279 5.57 39.15 -31.05
C GLN A 279 6.83 38.30 -31.18
N ASN A 280 7.22 37.57 -30.11
CA ASN A 280 8.38 36.68 -30.17
C ASN A 280 8.00 35.19 -30.22
N PHE A 281 6.78 34.80 -29.82
CA PHE A 281 6.34 33.42 -29.78
C PHE A 281 5.93 32.91 -31.18
N LEU A 282 5.30 33.76 -32.00
CA LEU A 282 4.86 33.45 -33.35
C LEU A 282 5.75 34.14 -34.43
N GLN A 283 6.92 34.66 -34.06
CA GLN A 283 7.85 35.26 -34.98
C GLN A 283 8.33 34.20 -35.99
N GLY A 284 8.27 34.52 -37.28
CA GLY A 284 8.57 33.57 -38.36
C GLY A 284 7.42 32.62 -38.75
N VAL A 285 6.22 32.81 -38.14
CA VAL A 285 5.02 32.07 -38.56
C VAL A 285 4.37 32.79 -39.73
N GLU A 286 4.88 32.52 -40.93
CA GLU A 286 4.34 33.08 -42.15
C GLU A 286 3.41 32.11 -42.90
N THR A 287 3.37 30.86 -42.47
CA THR A 287 2.62 29.80 -43.10
C THR A 287 1.65 29.09 -42.14
N GLU A 288 0.59 28.54 -42.66
CA GLU A 288 -0.39 27.74 -41.93
C GLU A 288 0.25 26.47 -41.34
N TYR A 289 1.31 25.92 -41.99
CA TYR A 289 2.08 24.77 -41.50
C TYR A 289 2.80 25.09 -40.18
N SER A 290 3.46 26.26 -40.11
CA SER A 290 4.16 26.71 -38.89
C SER A 290 3.18 26.91 -37.77
N LEU A 291 1.98 27.43 -38.07
CA LEU A 291 0.91 27.62 -37.09
C LEU A 291 0.36 26.29 -36.57
N ALA A 292 0.11 25.33 -37.46
CA ALA A 292 -0.30 23.98 -37.09
C ALA A 292 0.74 23.30 -36.19
N PHE A 293 2.02 23.47 -36.48
CA PHE A 293 3.11 22.93 -35.67
C PHE A 293 3.11 23.53 -34.25
N ILE A 294 2.99 24.85 -34.11
CA ILE A 294 2.97 25.52 -32.80
C ILE A 294 1.77 25.07 -31.98
N LEU A 295 0.58 24.99 -32.58
CA LEU A 295 -0.62 24.51 -31.87
C LEU A 295 -0.47 23.05 -31.46
N ALA A 296 0.10 22.20 -32.30
CA ALA A 296 0.38 20.80 -31.99
C ALA A 296 1.34 20.66 -30.79
N VAL A 297 2.41 21.48 -30.78
CA VAL A 297 3.35 21.55 -29.64
C VAL A 297 2.65 22.00 -28.38
N LEU A 298 1.86 23.07 -28.42
CA LEU A 298 1.12 23.57 -27.26
C LEU A 298 0.14 22.53 -26.69
N ILE A 299 -0.58 21.85 -27.58
CA ILE A 299 -1.47 20.73 -27.22
C ILE A 299 -0.69 19.60 -26.54
N SER A 300 0.42 19.19 -27.14
CA SER A 300 1.26 18.12 -26.62
C SER A 300 1.77 18.41 -25.22
N PHE A 301 2.24 19.63 -24.97
CA PHE A 301 2.66 20.05 -23.63
C PHE A 301 1.49 20.14 -22.64
N SER A 302 0.33 20.61 -23.08
CA SER A 302 -0.85 20.67 -22.24
C SER A 302 -1.33 19.27 -21.81
N VAL A 303 -1.31 18.30 -22.73
CA VAL A 303 -1.60 16.89 -22.43
C VAL A 303 -0.56 16.31 -21.49
N CYS A 304 0.72 16.59 -21.73
CA CYS A 304 1.82 16.14 -20.89
C CYS A 304 1.69 16.71 -19.47
N LEU A 305 1.38 17.99 -19.32
CA LEU A 305 1.15 18.64 -18.02
C LEU A 305 -0.02 18.01 -17.27
N LEU A 306 -1.16 17.78 -17.94
CA LEU A 306 -2.31 17.08 -17.36
C LEU A 306 -1.96 15.66 -16.92
N TYR A 307 -1.18 14.95 -17.71
CA TYR A 307 -0.73 13.59 -17.40
C TYR A 307 0.20 13.56 -16.17
N MET A 308 1.20 14.47 -16.13
CA MET A 308 2.12 14.57 -14.99
C MET A 308 1.39 14.91 -13.69
N VAL A 309 0.48 15.88 -13.72
CA VAL A 309 -0.35 16.21 -12.55
C VAL A 309 -1.14 15.01 -12.07
N ARG A 310 -1.72 14.24 -13.00
CA ARG A 310 -2.49 13.04 -12.65
C ARG A 310 -1.61 11.96 -12.03
N ILE A 311 -0.42 11.70 -12.60
CA ILE A 311 0.53 10.73 -12.04
C ILE A 311 0.95 11.17 -10.64
N TYR A 312 1.30 12.44 -10.48
CA TYR A 312 1.70 12.98 -9.18
C TYR A 312 0.62 12.79 -8.12
N HIS A 313 -0.63 13.17 -8.40
CA HIS A 313 -1.75 12.96 -7.47
C HIS A 313 -2.02 11.48 -7.18
N ARG A 314 -1.87 10.61 -8.19
CA ARG A 314 -1.99 9.16 -7.99
C ARG A 314 -0.87 8.63 -7.10
N SER A 315 0.35 9.07 -7.33
CA SER A 315 1.52 8.69 -6.52
C SER A 315 1.38 9.19 -5.08
N GLU A 316 0.99 10.45 -4.87
CA GLU A 316 0.74 11.01 -3.54
C GLU A 316 -0.38 10.26 -2.80
N TRP A 317 -1.48 9.95 -3.50
CA TRP A 317 -2.56 9.16 -2.93
C TRP A 317 -2.12 7.73 -2.57
N LEU A 318 -1.34 7.08 -3.44
CA LEU A 318 -0.76 5.77 -3.17
C LEU A 318 0.20 5.83 -1.99
N ASN A 319 1.11 6.81 -1.95
CA ASN A 319 2.05 6.99 -0.85
C ASN A 319 1.33 7.19 0.49
N ARG A 320 0.29 8.03 0.53
CA ARG A 320 -0.54 8.20 1.75
C ARG A 320 -1.23 6.89 2.15
N ARG A 321 -1.74 6.15 1.18
CA ARG A 321 -2.39 4.86 1.44
C ARG A 321 -1.38 3.82 1.93
N TRP A 322 -0.21 3.74 1.31
CA TRP A 322 0.89 2.88 1.76
C TRP A 322 1.36 3.26 3.16
N HIS A 323 1.49 4.55 3.43
CA HIS A 323 1.88 5.05 4.75
C HIS A 323 0.85 4.66 5.82
N LEU A 324 -0.43 4.88 5.56
CA LEU A 324 -1.51 4.43 6.46
C LEU A 324 -1.51 2.91 6.64
N GLN A 325 -1.31 2.13 5.57
CA GLN A 325 -1.22 0.67 5.66
C GLN A 325 0.03 0.20 6.41
N ALA A 326 1.14 0.92 6.30
CA ALA A 326 2.36 0.62 7.06
C ALA A 326 2.20 0.88 8.57
N LEU A 327 1.28 1.76 8.97
CA LEU A 327 1.02 2.16 10.35
C LEU A 327 -0.14 1.42 11.01
N THR A 328 -0.87 0.60 10.26
CA THR A 328 -2.00 -0.17 10.78
C THR A 328 -1.81 -1.65 10.49
N ASP A 329 -2.27 -2.51 11.39
CA ASP A 329 -2.38 -3.94 11.12
C ASP A 329 -3.48 -4.19 10.06
N PRO A 330 -3.19 -4.91 8.97
CA PRO A 330 -4.12 -5.06 7.85
C PRO A 330 -5.39 -5.85 8.19
N LEU A 331 -5.35 -6.68 9.23
CA LEU A 331 -6.46 -7.54 9.62
C LEU A 331 -7.32 -6.93 10.72
N THR A 332 -6.70 -6.36 11.74
CA THR A 332 -7.42 -5.74 12.87
C THR A 332 -7.78 -4.28 12.62
N LEU A 333 -7.05 -3.59 11.74
CA LEU A 333 -7.13 -2.15 11.46
C LEU A 333 -6.71 -1.27 12.64
N LEU A 334 -6.07 -1.82 13.64
CA LEU A 334 -5.49 -1.08 14.75
C LEU A 334 -4.17 -0.42 14.34
N PRO A 335 -3.81 0.74 14.90
CA PRO A 335 -2.46 1.26 14.80
C PRO A 335 -1.47 0.22 15.32
N ASN A 336 -0.40 -0.01 14.55
CA ASN A 336 0.67 -0.94 14.92
C ASN A 336 1.81 -0.23 15.67
N PHE A 337 2.81 -0.99 16.08
CA PHE A 337 3.97 -0.47 16.77
C PHE A 337 4.69 0.67 16.01
N ARG A 338 4.76 0.60 14.68
CA ARG A 338 5.37 1.67 13.86
C ARG A 338 4.62 2.99 13.96
N ALA A 339 3.30 2.95 14.17
CA ALA A 339 2.51 4.16 14.38
C ALA A 339 2.88 4.86 15.70
N LEU A 340 3.23 4.10 16.71
CA LEU A 340 3.72 4.62 17.99
C LEU A 340 5.14 5.22 17.84
N GLU A 341 6.05 4.53 17.15
CA GLU A 341 7.43 4.97 16.94
C GLU A 341 7.55 6.27 16.14
N GLN A 342 6.57 6.60 15.28
CA GLN A 342 6.65 7.82 14.45
C GLN A 342 6.42 9.14 15.20
N ALA A 343 5.74 9.10 16.33
CA ALA A 343 5.43 10.32 17.06
C ALA A 343 5.36 10.04 18.58
N PRO A 344 6.44 9.52 19.19
CA PRO A 344 6.46 9.20 20.62
C PRO A 344 6.28 10.44 21.50
N GLU A 345 6.79 11.60 21.06
CA GLU A 345 6.66 12.87 21.77
C GLU A 345 5.20 13.31 21.98
N GLN A 346 4.28 12.94 21.09
CA GLN A 346 2.84 13.23 21.23
C GLN A 346 2.18 12.48 22.39
N GLU A 347 2.80 11.41 22.85
CA GLU A 347 2.33 10.57 23.92
C GLU A 347 3.11 10.77 25.26
N ALA A 348 3.98 11.79 25.28
CA ALA A 348 4.76 12.14 26.47
C ALA A 348 3.88 12.46 27.69
N GLY A 349 4.26 11.97 28.85
CA GLY A 349 3.53 12.17 30.11
C GLY A 349 2.28 11.32 30.27
N LYS A 350 1.91 10.49 29.29
CA LYS A 350 0.81 9.54 29.38
C LYS A 350 1.27 8.22 29.99
N SER A 351 0.30 7.44 30.46
CA SER A 351 0.51 6.09 30.98
C SER A 351 0.42 5.07 29.88
N PHE A 352 1.48 4.31 29.67
CA PHE A 352 1.51 3.17 28.77
C PHE A 352 1.09 1.92 29.52
N CYS A 353 0.04 1.27 29.05
CA CYS A 353 -0.56 0.10 29.68
C CYS A 353 -0.47 -1.08 28.69
N CYS A 354 0.41 -2.04 28.98
CA CYS A 354 0.49 -3.27 28.21
C CYS A 354 -0.56 -4.26 28.70
N LEU A 355 -1.45 -4.68 27.80
CA LEU A 355 -2.45 -5.71 28.03
C LEU A 355 -2.01 -6.98 27.28
N ARG A 356 -1.70 -8.05 28.02
CA ARG A 356 -1.37 -9.36 27.47
C ARG A 356 -2.62 -10.22 27.45
N ILE A 357 -2.80 -10.95 26.38
CA ILE A 357 -3.89 -11.91 26.20
C ILE A 357 -3.30 -13.29 26.32
N ASP A 358 -3.57 -13.94 27.43
CA ASP A 358 -3.09 -15.30 27.68
C ASP A 358 -3.82 -16.31 26.78
N ASN A 359 -3.15 -17.40 26.45
CA ASN A 359 -3.64 -18.48 25.58
C ASN A 359 -4.00 -18.08 24.12
N LEU A 360 -3.86 -16.79 23.72
CA LEU A 360 -4.22 -16.36 22.37
C LEU A 360 -3.38 -17.04 21.30
N GLU A 361 -2.08 -17.23 21.52
CA GLU A 361 -1.20 -17.91 20.57
C GLU A 361 -1.51 -19.39 20.47
N PHE A 362 -1.70 -20.05 21.61
CA PHE A 362 -2.11 -21.45 21.66
C PHE A 362 -3.41 -21.67 20.89
N MET A 363 -4.43 -20.87 21.19
CA MET A 363 -5.72 -20.97 20.51
C MET A 363 -5.63 -20.59 19.02
N SER A 364 -4.78 -19.62 18.67
CA SER A 364 -4.54 -19.23 17.28
C SER A 364 -3.94 -20.38 16.46
N ARG A 365 -3.07 -21.19 17.04
CA ARG A 365 -2.51 -22.39 16.40
C ARG A 365 -3.59 -23.44 16.12
N HIS A 366 -4.57 -23.60 17.02
CA HIS A 366 -5.63 -24.60 16.88
C HIS A 366 -6.81 -24.15 16.01
N TYR A 367 -7.24 -22.88 16.15
CA TYR A 367 -8.44 -22.34 15.47
C TYR A 367 -8.12 -21.41 14.30
N GLY A 368 -6.83 -21.14 14.04
CA GLY A 368 -6.36 -20.35 12.92
C GLY A 368 -6.36 -18.84 13.14
N LEU A 369 -5.74 -18.12 12.20
CA LEU A 369 -5.50 -16.66 12.25
C LEU A 369 -6.79 -15.84 12.38
N MET A 370 -7.87 -16.26 11.74
CA MET A 370 -9.14 -15.51 11.75
C MET A 370 -9.80 -15.49 13.12
N MET A 371 -9.62 -16.55 13.92
CA MET A 371 -10.03 -16.57 15.33
C MET A 371 -9.24 -15.52 16.11
N ARG A 372 -7.91 -15.46 15.97
CA ARG A 372 -7.09 -14.42 16.62
C ARG A 372 -7.56 -13.00 16.31
N VAL A 373 -7.82 -12.71 15.03
CA VAL A 373 -8.35 -11.42 14.58
C VAL A 373 -9.70 -11.12 15.23
N HIS A 374 -10.57 -12.13 15.31
CA HIS A 374 -11.89 -11.99 15.94
C HIS A 374 -11.75 -11.66 17.44
N CYS A 375 -10.88 -12.36 18.16
CA CYS A 375 -10.61 -12.10 19.58
C CYS A 375 -10.09 -10.67 19.81
N ILE A 376 -9.07 -10.26 19.08
CA ILE A 376 -8.50 -8.90 19.18
C ILE A 376 -9.59 -7.86 18.89
N ARG A 377 -10.37 -8.01 17.83
CA ARG A 377 -11.48 -7.09 17.51
C ARG A 377 -12.55 -7.06 18.58
N SER A 378 -12.87 -8.20 19.19
CA SER A 378 -13.84 -8.29 20.27
C SER A 378 -13.36 -7.55 21.52
N ILE A 379 -12.08 -7.75 21.90
CA ILE A 379 -11.43 -7.04 23.00
C ILE A 379 -11.45 -5.53 22.75
N CYS A 380 -11.06 -5.09 21.55
CA CYS A 380 -11.07 -3.67 21.21
C CYS A 380 -12.48 -3.05 21.27
N ARG A 381 -13.51 -3.76 20.80
CA ARG A 381 -14.90 -3.30 20.92
C ARG A 381 -15.36 -3.14 22.37
N THR A 382 -14.80 -3.92 23.27
CA THR A 382 -15.08 -3.82 24.71
C THR A 382 -14.32 -2.65 25.34
N LEU A 383 -13.06 -2.42 24.94
CA LEU A 383 -12.19 -1.40 25.55
C LEU A 383 -12.44 0.01 25.01
N LEU A 384 -12.68 0.19 23.70
CA LEU A 384 -12.85 1.50 23.07
C LEU A 384 -13.92 2.39 23.75
N PRO A 385 -15.10 1.90 24.16
CA PRO A 385 -16.08 2.72 24.87
C PRO A 385 -15.66 3.18 26.27
N LEU A 386 -14.63 2.54 26.86
CA LEU A 386 -14.08 2.86 28.18
C LEU A 386 -12.92 3.87 28.10
N MET A 387 -12.48 4.20 26.87
CA MET A 387 -11.38 5.12 26.61
C MET A 387 -11.89 6.54 26.31
N GLN A 388 -11.07 7.54 26.59
CA GLN A 388 -11.36 8.96 26.31
C GLN A 388 -10.90 9.33 24.89
N GLU A 389 -11.37 10.46 24.34
CA GLU A 389 -11.05 10.92 22.97
C GLU A 389 -9.55 11.07 22.67
N ASN A 390 -8.73 11.39 23.68
CA ASN A 390 -7.28 11.58 23.57
C ASN A 390 -6.46 10.31 23.86
N GLU A 391 -7.10 9.20 24.13
CA GLU A 391 -6.48 7.91 24.43
C GLU A 391 -6.42 7.05 23.19
N LYS A 392 -5.40 6.21 23.09
CA LYS A 392 -5.16 5.40 21.91
C LYS A 392 -4.89 3.95 22.25
N LEU A 393 -5.23 3.07 21.32
CA LEU A 393 -5.00 1.64 21.41
C LEU A 393 -4.09 1.22 20.23
N TYR A 394 -2.98 0.57 20.54
CA TYR A 394 -2.03 0.06 19.56
C TYR A 394 -1.94 -1.46 19.66
N GLN A 395 -1.72 -2.12 18.54
CA GLN A 395 -1.41 -3.54 18.50
C GLN A 395 0.10 -3.73 18.50
N LEU A 396 0.60 -4.42 19.51
CA LEU A 396 2.00 -4.85 19.58
C LEU A 396 2.18 -6.21 18.88
N PRO A 397 3.45 -6.57 18.54
CA PRO A 397 3.77 -7.93 18.11
C PRO A 397 3.36 -8.95 19.17
N GLY A 398 2.99 -10.16 18.72
CA GLY A 398 2.56 -11.20 19.67
C GLY A 398 1.11 -11.05 20.13
N SER A 399 0.86 -11.40 21.37
CA SER A 399 -0.49 -11.46 21.98
C SER A 399 -0.80 -10.23 22.85
N GLU A 400 -0.27 -9.06 22.50
CA GLU A 400 -0.29 -7.86 23.32
C GLU A 400 -0.97 -6.68 22.65
N LEU A 401 -1.64 -5.87 23.46
CA LEU A 401 -2.21 -4.59 23.10
C LEU A 401 -1.63 -3.51 24.01
N LEU A 402 -1.30 -2.35 23.46
CA LEU A 402 -0.87 -1.21 24.22
C LEU A 402 -1.98 -0.17 24.26
N LEU A 403 -2.45 0.14 25.47
CA LEU A 403 -3.35 1.26 25.72
C LEU A 403 -2.53 2.45 26.20
N VAL A 404 -2.75 3.60 25.61
CA VAL A 404 -2.15 4.86 26.03
C VAL A 404 -3.23 5.66 26.73
N LEU A 405 -3.18 5.68 28.05
CA LEU A 405 -4.21 6.28 28.91
C LEU A 405 -3.73 7.63 29.47
N SER A 406 -4.67 8.51 29.73
CA SER A 406 -4.44 9.85 30.31
C SER A 406 -5.11 9.98 31.66
N GLY A 407 -4.50 10.69 32.62
CA GLY A 407 -5.07 11.01 33.92
C GLY A 407 -4.42 10.28 35.10
N PRO A 408 -4.75 10.66 36.34
CA PRO A 408 -4.07 10.19 37.53
C PRO A 408 -4.49 8.79 38.03
N GLU A 409 -5.70 8.30 37.68
CA GLU A 409 -6.26 7.01 38.16
C GLU A 409 -6.06 5.87 37.15
N THR A 410 -4.90 5.78 36.55
CA THR A 410 -4.61 4.80 35.49
C THR A 410 -4.77 3.37 35.98
N GLU A 411 -4.25 3.05 37.16
CA GLU A 411 -4.28 1.69 37.73
C GLU A 411 -5.70 1.19 37.95
N GLY A 412 -6.55 1.99 38.63
CA GLY A 412 -7.93 1.64 38.88
C GLY A 412 -8.76 1.46 37.61
N ARG A 413 -8.54 2.33 36.60
CA ARG A 413 -9.19 2.23 35.29
C ARG A 413 -8.74 0.98 34.55
N LEU A 414 -7.45 0.70 34.55
CA LEU A 414 -6.90 -0.47 33.88
C LEU A 414 -7.38 -1.76 34.54
N GLN A 415 -7.41 -1.82 35.86
CA GLN A 415 -7.96 -2.95 36.62
C GLN A 415 -9.46 -3.17 36.31
N HIS A 416 -10.24 -2.09 36.21
CA HIS A 416 -11.64 -2.17 35.79
C HIS A 416 -11.77 -2.72 34.35
N MET A 417 -10.95 -2.29 33.42
CA MET A 417 -10.94 -2.79 32.05
C MET A 417 -10.60 -4.29 31.99
N VAL A 418 -9.59 -4.73 32.74
CA VAL A 418 -9.21 -6.15 32.86
C VAL A 418 -10.33 -6.98 33.46
N ASN A 419 -10.98 -6.49 34.51
CA ASN A 419 -12.11 -7.19 35.15
C ASN A 419 -13.30 -7.36 34.19
N ILE A 420 -13.61 -6.33 33.38
CA ILE A 420 -14.63 -6.43 32.33
C ILE A 420 -14.25 -7.49 31.27
N LEU A 421 -13.00 -7.54 30.87
CA LEU A 421 -12.54 -8.53 29.89
C LEU A 421 -12.64 -9.95 30.48
N ASN A 422 -12.19 -10.18 31.73
CA ASN A 422 -12.26 -11.47 32.38
C ASN A 422 -13.71 -11.92 32.69
N SER A 423 -14.65 -10.98 32.79
CA SER A 423 -16.07 -11.30 32.99
C SER A 423 -16.81 -11.65 31.69
N ARG A 424 -16.21 -11.41 30.55
CA ARG A 424 -16.83 -11.62 29.23
C ARG A 424 -16.20 -12.79 28.50
N GLN A 425 -17.02 -13.79 28.15
CA GLN A 425 -16.61 -14.89 27.32
C GLN A 425 -16.67 -14.49 25.84
N ILE A 426 -15.58 -14.70 25.10
CA ILE A 426 -15.54 -14.50 23.64
C ILE A 426 -15.97 -15.80 22.97
N HIS A 427 -16.90 -15.73 22.01
CA HIS A 427 -17.40 -16.89 21.29
C HIS A 427 -16.84 -16.92 19.85
N TRP A 428 -16.37 -18.09 19.46
CA TRP A 428 -15.95 -18.38 18.09
C TRP A 428 -16.67 -19.64 17.59
N ASN A 429 -17.42 -19.54 16.48
CA ASN A 429 -18.20 -20.65 15.91
C ASN A 429 -19.04 -21.41 16.95
N ASN A 430 -19.76 -20.68 17.81
CA ASN A 430 -20.58 -21.18 18.92
C ASN A 430 -19.79 -21.86 20.07
N THR A 431 -18.47 -21.81 20.05
CA THR A 431 -17.63 -22.28 21.15
C THR A 431 -17.17 -21.10 22.00
N GLY A 432 -17.38 -21.15 23.30
CA GLY A 432 -16.84 -20.17 24.24
C GLY A 432 -15.33 -20.38 24.39
N LEU A 433 -14.55 -19.30 24.19
CA LEU A 433 -13.11 -19.32 24.37
C LEU A 433 -12.76 -18.85 25.79
N ASP A 434 -11.96 -19.63 26.47
CA ASP A 434 -11.43 -19.25 27.79
C ASP A 434 -10.11 -18.50 27.62
N MET A 435 -10.12 -17.21 27.92
CA MET A 435 -8.98 -16.31 27.73
C MET A 435 -8.68 -15.58 29.03
N GLY A 436 -7.44 -15.64 29.46
CA GLY A 436 -6.93 -14.84 30.56
C GLY A 436 -6.37 -13.50 30.09
N TYR A 437 -6.40 -12.51 30.97
CA TYR A 437 -5.86 -11.19 30.67
C TYR A 437 -4.99 -10.72 31.82
N GLY A 438 -3.77 -10.30 31.52
CA GLY A 438 -2.87 -9.62 32.43
C GLY A 438 -2.53 -8.23 31.90
N ALA A 439 -2.31 -7.29 32.81
CA ALA A 439 -1.93 -5.94 32.40
C ALA A 439 -0.90 -5.32 33.35
N ALA A 440 -0.05 -4.48 32.77
CA ALA A 440 0.91 -3.67 33.51
C ALA A 440 0.95 -2.25 32.93
N TRP A 441 1.30 -1.28 33.76
CA TRP A 441 1.38 0.11 33.33
C TRP A 441 2.62 0.82 33.87
N GLY A 442 3.05 1.86 33.15
CA GLY A 442 4.13 2.75 33.53
C GLY A 442 4.03 4.08 32.80
N ARG A 443 4.67 5.11 33.30
CA ARG A 443 4.68 6.44 32.66
C ARG A 443 5.73 6.52 31.56
N PHE A 444 5.37 7.13 30.44
CA PHE A 444 6.27 7.37 29.32
C PHE A 444 6.76 8.82 29.31
N ASP A 445 8.05 9.00 29.20
CA ASP A 445 8.72 10.33 29.21
C ASP A 445 8.70 11.06 27.85
N GLY A 446 8.32 10.36 26.77
CA GLY A 446 8.30 10.90 25.40
C GLY A 446 9.62 10.70 24.64
N ASN A 447 10.64 10.10 25.25
CA ASN A 447 11.90 9.84 24.57
C ASN A 447 11.83 8.54 23.77
N GLN A 448 12.26 8.58 22.50
CA GLN A 448 12.27 7.41 21.62
C GLN A 448 13.23 6.31 22.11
N GLU A 449 14.32 6.67 22.76
CA GLU A 449 15.31 5.71 23.27
C GLU A 449 14.78 4.89 24.45
N THR A 450 13.88 5.46 25.26
CA THR A 450 13.26 4.77 26.43
C THR A 450 12.05 3.93 26.04
N LEU A 451 11.48 4.13 24.84
CA LEU A 451 10.25 3.47 24.39
C LEU A 451 10.37 1.94 24.38
N GLN A 452 11.37 1.41 23.70
CA GLN A 452 11.53 -0.05 23.58
C GLN A 452 11.86 -0.73 24.91
N PRO A 453 12.78 -0.20 25.75
CA PRO A 453 13.00 -0.71 27.10
C PRO A 453 11.73 -0.72 27.97
N LEU A 454 10.97 0.38 27.94
CA LEU A 454 9.70 0.49 28.69
C LEU A 454 8.70 -0.58 28.25
N LEU A 455 8.49 -0.72 26.96
CA LEU A 455 7.55 -1.74 26.44
C LEU A 455 8.00 -3.17 26.80
N GLY A 456 9.29 -3.46 26.77
CA GLY A 456 9.82 -4.74 27.19
C GLY A 456 9.54 -5.03 28.69
N GLN A 457 9.73 -4.03 29.56
CA GLN A 457 9.42 -4.15 30.98
C GLN A 457 7.91 -4.33 31.24
N LEU A 458 7.08 -3.55 30.55
CA LEU A 458 5.62 -3.65 30.66
C LEU A 458 5.08 -4.99 30.15
N SER A 459 5.63 -5.50 29.04
CA SER A 459 5.28 -6.81 28.49
C SER A 459 5.56 -7.92 29.50
N TRP A 460 6.74 -7.90 30.11
CA TRP A 460 7.13 -8.85 31.13
C TRP A 460 6.23 -8.77 32.38
N LEU A 461 5.96 -7.56 32.87
CA LEU A 461 5.04 -7.37 34.01
C LEU A 461 3.62 -7.81 33.68
N ALA A 462 3.13 -7.58 32.45
CA ALA A 462 1.82 -8.03 32.02
C ALA A 462 1.71 -9.56 31.99
N GLU A 463 2.81 -10.26 31.64
CA GLU A 463 2.88 -11.73 31.74
C GLU A 463 2.78 -12.22 33.19
N GLN A 464 3.48 -11.58 34.11
CA GLN A 464 3.37 -11.88 35.53
C GLN A 464 1.97 -11.60 36.09
N SER A 465 1.34 -10.52 35.60
CA SER A 465 -0.03 -10.15 35.97
C SER A 465 -1.04 -11.22 35.55
N CYS A 466 -0.85 -11.96 34.47
CA CYS A 466 -1.72 -13.08 34.10
C CYS A 466 -1.81 -14.16 35.20
N ALA A 467 -0.70 -14.46 35.89
CA ALA A 467 -0.64 -15.45 36.96
C ALA A 467 -1.28 -14.96 38.26
N HIS A 468 -1.27 -13.66 38.53
CA HIS A 468 -1.71 -13.07 39.81
C HIS A 468 -3.07 -12.38 39.72
N HIS A 469 -3.66 -12.21 38.54
CA HIS A 469 -4.96 -11.55 38.28
C HIS A 469 -5.05 -10.09 38.76
N HIS A 470 -3.92 -9.41 39.00
CA HIS A 470 -3.84 -8.02 39.41
C HIS A 470 -2.98 -7.22 38.45
N VAL A 471 -3.37 -5.97 38.16
CA VAL A 471 -2.58 -5.03 37.38
C VAL A 471 -1.31 -4.67 38.13
N LEU A 472 -0.17 -4.64 37.43
CA LEU A 472 1.13 -4.32 38.01
C LEU A 472 1.61 -2.95 37.53
N ALA A 473 2.15 -2.14 38.44
CA ALA A 473 2.76 -0.86 38.13
C ALA A 473 4.30 -1.01 38.01
N LEU A 474 4.91 -0.33 37.06
CA LEU A 474 6.36 -0.35 36.90
C LEU A 474 7.08 0.29 38.10
N ASP A 475 6.54 1.43 38.62
CA ASP A 475 7.15 2.22 39.69
C ASP A 475 7.26 1.50 41.04
N SER A 476 6.44 0.44 41.25
CA SER A 476 6.41 -0.30 42.52
C SER A 476 7.39 -1.47 42.60
N ARG A 477 8.16 -1.77 41.53
CA ARG A 477 9.00 -2.98 41.46
C ARG A 477 10.32 -2.82 40.68
N GLU A 478 10.92 -1.64 40.64
CA GLU A 478 12.23 -1.44 40.01
C GLU A 478 13.30 -2.44 40.52
N GLU A 479 13.28 -2.82 41.81
CA GLU A 479 14.20 -3.80 42.37
C GLU A 479 13.97 -5.23 41.84
N MET A 480 12.71 -5.64 41.59
CA MET A 480 12.42 -6.99 41.07
C MET A 480 12.74 -7.12 39.58
N VAL A 481 12.46 -6.08 38.78
CA VAL A 481 12.78 -6.07 37.35
C VAL A 481 14.30 -6.02 37.14
N SER A 482 15.00 -5.19 37.92
CA SER A 482 16.45 -5.12 37.95
C SER A 482 17.08 -6.47 38.35
N GLY A 483 16.52 -7.16 39.37
CA GLY A 483 17.03 -8.45 39.83
C GLY A 483 16.82 -9.59 38.80
N GLN A 484 15.73 -9.59 38.02
CA GLN A 484 15.50 -10.62 37.01
C GLN A 484 16.21 -10.31 35.70
N THR A 485 16.29 -9.04 35.29
CA THR A 485 17.14 -8.63 34.17
C THR A 485 18.60 -8.98 34.46
N THR A 486 19.05 -8.77 35.70
CA THR A 486 20.37 -9.20 36.15
C THR A 486 20.54 -10.72 36.10
N LYS A 487 19.52 -11.50 36.51
CA LYS A 487 19.53 -12.98 36.40
C LYS A 487 19.57 -13.44 34.95
N GLN A 488 18.77 -12.81 34.05
CA GLN A 488 18.82 -13.13 32.62
C GLN A 488 20.15 -12.76 31.98
N VAL A 489 20.75 -11.61 32.35
CA VAL A 489 22.09 -11.22 31.91
C VAL A 489 23.14 -12.17 32.45
N LEU A 490 23.05 -12.59 33.69
CA LEU A 490 23.94 -13.60 34.28
C LEU A 490 23.79 -14.95 33.56
N LEU A 491 22.56 -15.38 33.31
CA LEU A 491 22.30 -16.63 32.58
C LEU A 491 22.82 -16.53 31.13
N LEU A 492 22.64 -15.39 30.47
CA LEU A 492 23.21 -15.16 29.14
C LEU A 492 24.74 -15.22 29.15
N ASN A 493 25.39 -14.64 30.17
CA ASN A 493 26.81 -14.68 30.34
C ASN A 493 27.28 -16.14 30.57
N THR A 494 26.54 -16.91 31.40
CA THR A 494 26.79 -18.34 31.57
C THR A 494 26.68 -19.11 30.25
N ILE A 495 25.64 -18.88 29.47
CA ILE A 495 25.45 -19.47 28.14
C ILE A 495 26.61 -19.10 27.19
N ARG A 496 27.00 -17.83 27.16
CA ARG A 496 28.13 -17.35 26.34
C ARG A 496 29.43 -18.03 26.73
N THR A 497 29.71 -18.11 28.05
CA THR A 497 30.90 -18.76 28.59
C THR A 497 30.93 -20.24 28.23
N ALA A 498 29.82 -20.95 28.41
CA ALA A 498 29.72 -22.36 28.02
C ALA A 498 29.94 -22.57 26.51
N LEU A 499 29.40 -21.68 25.66
CA LEU A 499 29.66 -21.72 24.22
C LEU A 499 31.12 -21.35 23.88
N ASP A 500 31.76 -20.42 24.60
CA ASP A 500 33.15 -20.04 24.39
C ASP A 500 34.14 -21.14 24.81
N GLN A 501 33.82 -21.89 25.89
CA GLN A 501 34.60 -22.98 26.42
C GLN A 501 34.35 -24.30 25.68
N GLY A 502 33.28 -24.40 24.90
CA GLY A 502 32.90 -25.61 24.19
C GLY A 502 32.23 -26.65 25.11
N ASP A 503 31.63 -26.19 26.22
CA ASP A 503 30.91 -27.02 27.20
C ASP A 503 29.52 -27.45 26.68
N LEU A 504 29.51 -27.98 25.47
CA LEU A 504 28.32 -28.48 24.78
C LEU A 504 28.31 -30.02 24.91
N LEU A 505 27.24 -30.53 25.48
CA LEU A 505 27.01 -31.98 25.58
C LEU A 505 25.98 -32.40 24.56
N LEU A 506 26.27 -33.47 23.83
CA LEU A 506 25.36 -34.07 22.87
C LEU A 506 24.65 -35.26 23.51
N TYR A 507 23.34 -35.31 23.37
CA TYR A 507 22.51 -36.45 23.72
C TYR A 507 21.91 -37.00 22.43
N ALA A 508 21.76 -38.33 22.35
CA ALA A 508 21.18 -39.02 21.22
C ALA A 508 19.86 -39.67 21.63
N GLN A 509 18.81 -39.44 20.87
CA GLN A 509 17.51 -40.11 21.05
C GLN A 509 17.20 -40.97 19.84
N PRO A 510 16.88 -42.26 20.02
CA PRO A 510 16.68 -43.18 18.91
C PRO A 510 15.35 -42.91 18.17
N ILE A 511 15.44 -42.90 16.83
CA ILE A 511 14.33 -42.91 15.87
C ILE A 511 14.44 -44.24 15.10
N ARG A 512 13.42 -45.10 15.22
CA ARG A 512 13.50 -46.48 14.70
C ARG A 512 12.26 -46.80 13.85
N ASN A 513 12.51 -47.61 12.82
CA ASN A 513 11.46 -48.24 12.04
C ASN A 513 11.01 -49.57 12.71
N LYS A 514 10.08 -50.27 12.03
CA LYS A 514 9.55 -51.55 12.53
C LYS A 514 10.61 -52.65 12.64
N GLU A 515 11.64 -52.56 11.82
CA GLU A 515 12.78 -53.51 11.75
C GLU A 515 13.87 -53.16 12.76
N GLY A 516 13.73 -52.08 13.51
CA GLY A 516 14.72 -51.58 14.47
C GLY A 516 15.85 -50.75 13.83
N GLU A 517 15.77 -50.48 12.53
CA GLU A 517 16.72 -49.62 11.82
C GLU A 517 16.31 -48.16 11.94
N GLY A 518 17.28 -47.25 11.83
CA GLY A 518 17.00 -45.82 11.86
C GLY A 518 18.27 -45.01 12.14
N TYR A 519 18.04 -43.87 12.74
CA TYR A 519 19.08 -42.88 13.12
C TYR A 519 18.72 -42.30 14.50
N ASP A 520 19.59 -41.47 15.05
CA ASP A 520 19.38 -40.86 16.36
C ASP A 520 19.30 -39.33 16.22
N GLU A 521 18.35 -38.72 16.90
CA GLU A 521 18.27 -37.24 16.96
C GLU A 521 19.24 -36.70 18.01
N ILE A 522 20.03 -35.70 17.61
CA ILE A 522 20.96 -35.02 18.50
C ILE A 522 20.26 -33.88 19.23
N LEU A 523 20.25 -33.99 20.54
CA LEU A 523 19.69 -33.04 21.48
C LEU A 523 20.81 -32.40 22.29
N ALA A 524 21.02 -31.11 22.10
CA ALA A 524 22.07 -30.37 22.79
C ALA A 524 21.74 -30.11 24.26
N ARG A 525 22.76 -30.07 25.10
CA ARG A 525 22.74 -29.63 26.50
C ARG A 525 23.93 -28.72 26.74
N LEU A 526 23.82 -27.74 27.62
CA LEU A 526 24.96 -26.92 28.04
C LEU A 526 25.38 -27.28 29.44
N LYS A 527 26.68 -27.58 29.60
CA LYS A 527 27.32 -27.77 30.90
C LYS A 527 27.72 -26.43 31.49
N TYR A 528 27.47 -26.21 32.76
CA TYR A 528 27.89 -25.03 33.51
C TYR A 528 28.16 -25.41 34.96
N ASP A 529 28.72 -24.49 35.76
CA ASP A 529 29.12 -24.75 37.15
C ASP A 529 27.98 -25.26 38.05
N GLY A 530 26.71 -24.96 37.69
CA GLY A 530 25.51 -25.42 38.40
C GLY A 530 24.91 -26.74 37.89
N GLY A 531 25.56 -27.42 36.92
CA GLY A 531 25.07 -28.69 36.37
C GLY A 531 24.84 -28.68 34.85
N ILE A 532 23.78 -29.34 34.39
CA ILE A 532 23.42 -29.43 32.96
C ILE A 532 22.15 -28.62 32.72
N MET A 533 22.23 -27.71 31.76
CA MET A 533 21.09 -26.87 31.33
C MET A 533 20.40 -27.51 30.13
N THR A 534 19.07 -27.56 30.18
CA THR A 534 18.19 -28.11 29.13
C THR A 534 17.82 -27.06 28.08
N PRO A 535 17.43 -27.43 26.85
CA PRO A 535 17.13 -26.52 25.75
C PRO A 535 16.03 -25.49 26.04
N ASP A 536 15.01 -25.88 26.80
CA ASP A 536 13.91 -25.01 27.22
C ASP A 536 14.37 -23.75 27.94
N LYS A 537 15.50 -23.81 28.66
CA LYS A 537 16.08 -22.70 29.42
C LYS A 537 17.01 -21.82 28.59
N PHE A 538 17.77 -22.36 27.66
CA PHE A 538 18.79 -21.58 26.94
C PHE A 538 18.42 -21.22 25.50
N LEU A 539 17.59 -22.01 24.77
CA LEU A 539 17.25 -21.72 23.39
C LEU A 539 16.50 -20.39 23.22
N PRO A 540 15.53 -19.99 24.09
CA PRO A 540 14.90 -18.69 23.98
C PRO A 540 15.89 -17.53 24.07
N LEU A 541 16.89 -17.62 24.98
CA LEU A 541 17.92 -16.60 25.14
C LEU A 541 18.90 -16.59 23.96
N ILE A 542 19.29 -17.74 23.46
CA ILE A 542 20.12 -17.86 22.24
C ILE A 542 19.44 -17.18 21.05
N ALA A 543 18.15 -17.39 20.88
CA ALA A 543 17.36 -16.74 19.83
C ALA A 543 17.27 -15.23 20.05
N GLN A 544 16.91 -14.80 21.25
CA GLN A 544 16.76 -13.38 21.61
C GLN A 544 18.05 -12.57 21.40
N PHE A 545 19.21 -13.17 21.70
CA PHE A 545 20.51 -12.51 21.60
C PHE A 545 21.30 -12.82 20.34
N ASN A 546 20.62 -13.33 19.30
CA ASN A 546 21.19 -13.59 17.97
C ASN A 546 22.42 -14.54 17.98
N LEU A 547 22.43 -15.52 18.88
CA LEU A 547 23.48 -16.52 19.00
C LEU A 547 23.18 -17.82 18.26
N SER A 548 22.02 -17.93 17.59
CA SER A 548 21.47 -19.12 16.96
C SER A 548 22.47 -19.80 16.00
N ALA A 549 23.01 -19.06 15.05
CA ALA A 549 23.93 -19.63 14.07
C ALA A 549 25.28 -20.04 14.66
N ARG A 550 25.72 -19.38 15.73
CA ARG A 550 26.91 -19.80 16.47
C ARG A 550 26.67 -21.12 17.17
N PHE A 551 25.53 -21.23 17.85
CA PHE A 551 25.12 -22.42 18.57
C PHE A 551 24.97 -23.61 17.61
N ASP A 552 24.19 -23.49 16.54
CA ASP A 552 23.97 -24.58 15.59
C ASP A 552 25.27 -25.08 14.94
N LEU A 553 26.18 -24.14 14.59
CA LEU A 553 27.47 -24.52 14.05
C LEU A 553 28.37 -25.25 15.08
N GLN A 554 28.28 -24.90 16.36
CA GLN A 554 29.01 -25.60 17.40
C GLN A 554 28.45 -27.01 17.66
N VAL A 555 27.10 -27.16 17.64
CA VAL A 555 26.47 -28.49 17.71
C VAL A 555 26.91 -29.36 16.55
N LEU A 556 26.85 -28.85 15.33
CA LEU A 556 27.32 -29.57 14.14
C LEU A 556 28.82 -29.90 14.23
N GLU A 557 29.67 -28.97 14.65
CA GLU A 557 31.10 -29.18 14.76
C GLU A 557 31.43 -30.26 15.83
N SER A 558 30.74 -30.24 16.97
CA SER A 558 30.91 -31.26 18.02
C SER A 558 30.49 -32.64 17.52
N LEU A 559 29.37 -32.74 16.81
CA LEU A 559 28.92 -33.99 16.20
C LEU A 559 29.92 -34.51 15.15
N LEU A 560 30.44 -33.61 14.30
CA LEU A 560 31.39 -33.98 13.25
C LEU A 560 32.73 -34.45 13.83
N LYS A 561 33.20 -33.85 14.94
CA LYS A 561 34.37 -34.33 15.69
C LYS A 561 34.13 -35.74 16.19
N TRP A 562 32.97 -36.00 16.80
CA TRP A 562 32.62 -37.34 17.27
C TRP A 562 32.54 -38.35 16.13
N LEU A 563 31.89 -38.01 15.00
CA LEU A 563 31.79 -38.87 13.82
C LEU A 563 33.16 -39.20 13.21
N ALA A 564 34.09 -38.26 13.23
CA ALA A 564 35.45 -38.47 12.73
C ALA A 564 36.25 -39.46 13.58
N THR A 565 35.99 -39.52 14.91
CA THR A 565 36.66 -40.48 15.85
C THR A 565 35.93 -41.82 15.90
N HIS A 566 34.69 -41.91 15.45
CA HIS A 566 33.87 -43.14 15.46
C HIS A 566 33.39 -43.50 14.03
N PRO A 567 34.33 -43.91 13.16
CA PRO A 567 33.97 -44.30 11.80
C PRO A 567 33.08 -45.54 11.82
N CYS A 568 32.10 -45.58 10.92
CA CYS A 568 31.18 -46.69 10.79
C CYS A 568 30.88 -46.96 9.31
N ASP A 569 30.87 -48.22 8.93
CA ASP A 569 30.61 -48.65 7.56
C ASP A 569 29.12 -48.57 7.16
N LYS A 570 28.24 -48.12 8.05
CA LYS A 570 26.83 -47.99 7.80
C LYS A 570 26.56 -46.93 6.72
N LYS A 571 25.97 -47.35 5.59
CA LYS A 571 25.53 -46.42 4.54
C LYS A 571 24.22 -45.78 4.95
N GLY A 572 24.15 -44.44 4.93
CA GLY A 572 22.91 -43.66 5.21
C GLY A 572 23.05 -42.79 6.46
N PRO A 573 21.93 -42.12 6.86
CA PRO A 573 21.94 -41.21 7.98
C PRO A 573 22.16 -41.93 9.30
N ARG A 574 23.04 -41.37 10.13
CA ARG A 574 23.31 -41.82 11.50
C ARG A 574 22.67 -40.93 12.53
N PHE A 575 22.57 -39.63 12.23
CA PHE A 575 22.06 -38.63 13.15
C PHE A 575 21.18 -37.61 12.44
N SER A 576 20.33 -36.96 13.21
CA SER A 576 19.65 -35.71 12.79
C SER A 576 19.99 -34.58 13.77
N VAL A 577 19.99 -33.34 13.26
CA VAL A 577 20.34 -32.14 14.03
C VAL A 577 19.36 -31.04 13.69
N ASN A 578 18.79 -30.41 14.71
CA ASN A 578 17.90 -29.27 14.59
C ASN A 578 18.67 -27.99 14.22
N LEU A 579 18.12 -27.19 13.31
CA LEU A 579 18.60 -25.84 12.98
C LEU A 579 17.59 -24.80 13.45
N MET A 580 18.07 -23.82 14.20
CA MET A 580 17.22 -22.75 14.70
C MET A 580 16.71 -21.83 13.57
N PRO A 581 15.47 -21.27 13.67
CA PRO A 581 14.89 -20.39 12.65
C PRO A 581 15.80 -19.23 12.23
N LEU A 582 16.41 -18.54 13.18
CA LEU A 582 17.27 -17.39 12.89
C LEU A 582 18.58 -17.76 12.21
N THR A 583 19.00 -19.01 12.29
CA THR A 583 20.21 -19.51 11.63
C THR A 583 20.05 -19.51 10.12
N LEU A 584 18.94 -20.02 9.60
CA LEU A 584 18.68 -20.07 8.16
C LEU A 584 18.46 -18.70 7.51
N LEU A 585 18.12 -17.67 8.28
CA LEU A 585 18.02 -16.31 7.80
C LEU A 585 19.39 -15.65 7.55
N GLN A 586 20.47 -16.19 8.11
CA GLN A 586 21.81 -15.61 7.93
C GLN A 586 22.34 -15.86 6.51
N LYS A 587 22.88 -14.78 5.91
CA LYS A 587 23.55 -14.88 4.61
C LYS A 587 24.69 -15.88 4.67
N ASN A 588 24.75 -16.80 3.68
CA ASN A 588 25.84 -17.75 3.49
C ASN A 588 26.02 -18.81 4.62
N ILE A 589 24.98 -19.09 5.42
CA ILE A 589 25.05 -20.13 6.46
C ILE A 589 25.23 -21.53 5.83
N ALA A 590 24.56 -21.81 4.72
CA ALA A 590 24.75 -23.06 3.97
C ALA A 590 26.23 -23.31 3.61
N GLY A 591 26.90 -22.26 3.10
CA GLY A 591 28.33 -22.35 2.79
C GLY A 591 29.22 -22.58 4.00
N ARG A 592 28.83 -22.10 5.21
CA ARG A 592 29.55 -22.36 6.46
C ARG A 592 29.37 -23.81 6.89
N ILE A 593 28.17 -24.36 6.85
CA ILE A 593 27.87 -25.77 7.17
C ILE A 593 28.60 -26.69 6.19
N ILE A 594 28.54 -26.45 4.90
CA ILE A 594 29.24 -27.24 3.88
C ILE A 594 30.75 -27.27 4.12
N ARG A 595 31.35 -26.13 4.49
CA ARG A 595 32.79 -26.07 4.82
C ARG A 595 33.13 -26.88 6.04
N LEU A 596 32.27 -26.94 7.06
CA LEU A 596 32.47 -27.80 8.23
C LEU A 596 32.53 -29.28 7.83
N PHE A 597 31.55 -29.77 7.07
CA PHE A 597 31.53 -31.18 6.62
C PHE A 597 32.73 -31.53 5.75
N LYS A 598 33.15 -30.61 4.86
CA LYS A 598 34.38 -30.79 4.07
C LYS A 598 35.65 -30.88 4.95
N ARG A 599 35.73 -30.05 6.01
CA ARG A 599 36.87 -30.02 6.93
C ARG A 599 37.05 -31.35 7.67
N TYR A 600 35.94 -31.96 8.09
CA TYR A 600 35.97 -33.22 8.82
C TYR A 600 35.89 -34.47 7.91
N HIS A 601 35.82 -34.30 6.59
CA HIS A 601 35.69 -35.36 5.58
C HIS A 601 34.46 -36.26 5.81
N ILE A 602 33.38 -35.75 6.38
CA ILE A 602 32.15 -36.50 6.63
C ILE A 602 31.17 -36.26 5.47
N SER A 603 30.54 -37.35 5.01
CA SER A 603 29.50 -37.30 4.01
C SER A 603 28.27 -36.52 4.53
N PRO A 604 27.68 -35.61 3.74
CA PRO A 604 26.45 -34.93 4.13
C PRO A 604 25.28 -35.89 4.35
N GLN A 605 25.32 -37.08 3.75
CA GLN A 605 24.27 -38.10 3.93
C GLN A 605 24.31 -38.76 5.33
N ALA A 606 25.36 -38.56 6.11
CA ALA A 606 25.44 -39.08 7.48
C ALA A 606 24.57 -38.30 8.48
N VAL A 607 24.19 -37.07 8.15
CA VAL A 607 23.43 -36.17 9.04
C VAL A 607 22.22 -35.61 8.31
N ILE A 608 21.06 -35.73 8.91
CA ILE A 608 19.82 -35.09 8.51
C ILE A 608 19.74 -33.72 9.19
N LEU A 609 19.39 -32.68 8.45
CA LEU A 609 19.15 -31.36 9.03
C LEU A 609 17.65 -31.19 9.26
N GLU A 610 17.25 -30.90 10.49
CA GLU A 610 15.86 -30.69 10.87
C GLU A 610 15.55 -29.20 10.90
N ILE A 611 14.45 -28.81 10.28
CA ILE A 611 13.95 -27.42 10.20
C ILE A 611 12.47 -27.40 10.55
N THR A 612 12.00 -26.36 11.18
CA THR A 612 10.56 -26.24 11.49
C THR A 612 9.70 -26.01 10.25
N GLU A 613 8.42 -26.35 10.32
CA GLU A 613 7.45 -26.10 9.24
C GLU A 613 7.44 -24.64 8.81
N GLU A 614 7.51 -23.69 9.76
CA GLU A 614 7.52 -22.26 9.46
C GLU A 614 8.74 -21.84 8.61
N GLN A 615 9.89 -22.43 8.85
CA GLN A 615 11.12 -22.20 8.06
C GLN A 615 11.02 -22.79 6.67
N ALA A 616 10.56 -24.04 6.57
CA ALA A 616 10.38 -24.73 5.31
C ALA A 616 9.44 -23.99 4.35
N PHE A 617 8.48 -23.26 4.90
CA PHE A 617 7.50 -22.47 4.15
C PHE A 617 7.71 -20.95 4.23
N SER A 618 8.83 -20.50 4.78
CA SER A 618 9.17 -19.06 4.85
C SER A 618 9.28 -18.46 3.45
N ASN A 619 8.76 -17.23 3.29
CA ASN A 619 8.97 -16.44 2.09
C ASN A 619 10.29 -15.65 2.11
N ALA A 620 11.14 -15.86 3.11
CA ALA A 620 12.45 -15.21 3.18
C ALA A 620 13.39 -15.83 2.14
N GLU A 621 13.79 -15.05 1.14
CA GLU A 621 14.69 -15.49 0.06
C GLU A 621 15.97 -16.13 0.59
N SER A 622 16.53 -15.59 1.68
CA SER A 622 17.76 -16.13 2.31
C SER A 622 17.56 -17.52 2.90
N SER A 623 16.41 -17.80 3.55
CA SER A 623 16.11 -19.10 4.12
C SER A 623 15.93 -20.14 3.02
N MET A 624 15.10 -19.86 2.03
CA MET A 624 14.88 -20.75 0.88
C MET A 624 16.18 -21.04 0.13
N TYR A 625 16.98 -20.01 -0.11
CA TYR A 625 18.28 -20.17 -0.77
C TYR A 625 19.21 -21.10 0.02
N ASN A 626 19.32 -20.91 1.34
CA ASN A 626 20.19 -21.75 2.17
C ASN A 626 19.72 -23.22 2.20
N ILE A 627 18.41 -23.47 2.33
CA ILE A 627 17.84 -24.83 2.29
C ILE A 627 18.14 -25.50 0.95
N GLU A 628 17.93 -24.80 -0.16
CA GLU A 628 18.21 -25.31 -1.50
C GLU A 628 19.70 -25.65 -1.70
N GLN A 629 20.60 -24.79 -1.21
CA GLN A 629 22.04 -25.04 -1.30
C GLN A 629 22.47 -26.26 -0.47
N LEU A 630 21.91 -26.45 0.73
CA LEU A 630 22.16 -27.61 1.56
C LEU A 630 21.66 -28.90 0.92
N HIS A 631 20.44 -28.89 0.41
CA HIS A 631 19.85 -30.04 -0.29
C HIS A 631 20.64 -30.39 -1.57
N LYS A 632 21.02 -29.41 -2.40
CA LYS A 632 21.87 -29.61 -3.58
C LYS A 632 23.23 -30.19 -3.25
N PHE A 633 23.78 -29.86 -2.09
CA PHE A 633 25.08 -30.43 -1.65
C PHE A 633 24.95 -31.88 -1.20
N GLY A 634 23.74 -32.38 -0.97
CA GLY A 634 23.46 -33.79 -0.62
C GLY A 634 23.00 -34.01 0.82
N PHE A 635 22.68 -32.97 1.58
CA PHE A 635 22.00 -33.12 2.86
C PHE A 635 20.57 -33.59 2.68
N ARG A 636 20.11 -34.46 3.58
CA ARG A 636 18.70 -34.73 3.76
C ARG A 636 18.09 -33.69 4.68
N ILE A 637 16.89 -33.26 4.35
CA ILE A 637 16.13 -32.26 5.11
C ILE A 637 14.91 -32.93 5.73
N ALA A 638 14.77 -32.81 7.05
CA ALA A 638 13.54 -33.18 7.76
C ALA A 638 12.77 -31.92 8.17
N ILE A 639 11.44 -31.96 8.00
CA ILE A 639 10.56 -30.92 8.49
C ILE A 639 10.00 -31.35 9.83
N ASP A 640 10.26 -30.56 10.84
CA ASP A 640 9.81 -30.74 12.20
C ASP A 640 8.50 -30.00 12.48
N ASP A 641 7.77 -30.42 13.51
CA ASP A 641 6.46 -29.88 13.94
C ASP A 641 5.40 -29.84 12.82
N PHE A 642 5.42 -30.81 11.89
CA PHE A 642 4.52 -30.77 10.73
C PHE A 642 3.07 -31.02 11.10
N GLY A 643 2.19 -30.11 10.63
CA GLY A 643 0.74 -30.16 10.83
C GLY A 643 0.19 -29.11 11.79
N ILE A 644 1.04 -28.37 12.53
CA ILE A 644 0.62 -27.29 13.44
C ILE A 644 0.60 -25.93 12.70
N GLY A 645 1.37 -25.79 11.61
CA GLY A 645 1.59 -24.54 10.90
C GLY A 645 0.63 -24.25 9.75
N TYR A 646 0.98 -23.26 8.94
CA TYR A 646 0.19 -22.74 7.79
C TYR A 646 0.44 -23.53 6.50
N ALA A 647 0.55 -24.84 6.53
CA ALA A 647 0.74 -25.62 5.32
C ALA A 647 -0.47 -25.45 4.39
N ASN A 648 -0.26 -24.83 3.22
CA ASN A 648 -1.23 -24.89 2.14
C ASN A 648 -0.72 -25.82 1.02
N TYR A 649 -1.64 -26.36 0.22
CA TYR A 649 -1.31 -27.31 -0.85
C TYR A 649 -0.32 -26.76 -1.89
N GLU A 650 -0.28 -25.44 -2.13
CA GLU A 650 0.66 -24.81 -3.05
C GLU A 650 2.08 -24.82 -2.49
N ARG A 651 2.24 -24.53 -1.20
CA ARG A 651 3.53 -24.57 -0.52
C ARG A 651 4.06 -25.98 -0.41
N LEU A 652 3.20 -26.94 -0.08
CA LEU A 652 3.54 -28.36 -0.09
C LEU A 652 4.06 -28.84 -1.44
N LYS A 653 3.53 -28.32 -2.56
CA LYS A 653 4.01 -28.66 -3.90
C LYS A 653 5.48 -28.26 -4.13
N ARG A 654 5.92 -27.16 -3.54
CA ARG A 654 7.30 -26.62 -3.66
C ARG A 654 8.29 -27.19 -2.62
N LEU A 655 7.80 -28.01 -1.70
CA LEU A 655 8.58 -28.55 -0.60
C LEU A 655 9.76 -29.39 -1.10
N GLN A 656 10.98 -29.01 -0.69
CA GLN A 656 12.22 -29.74 -0.89
C GLN A 656 12.67 -30.36 0.44
N ALA A 657 12.07 -31.49 0.79
CA ALA A 657 12.39 -32.24 1.99
C ALA A 657 12.39 -33.73 1.67
N ASP A 658 13.00 -34.52 2.55
CA ASP A 658 13.10 -35.98 2.46
C ASP A 658 12.25 -36.66 3.55
N ILE A 659 12.07 -35.99 4.68
CA ILE A 659 11.41 -36.52 5.88
C ILE A 659 10.46 -35.48 6.43
N THR A 660 9.35 -35.92 7.01
CA THR A 660 8.45 -35.10 7.81
C THR A 660 8.23 -35.74 9.17
N LYS A 661 8.35 -34.94 10.24
CA LYS A 661 8.09 -35.36 11.62
C LYS A 661 6.73 -34.84 12.05
N THR A 662 5.84 -35.72 12.43
CA THR A 662 4.51 -35.39 12.93
C THR A 662 4.62 -35.03 14.41
N ASP A 663 4.14 -33.82 14.74
CA ASP A 663 4.19 -33.31 16.12
C ASP A 663 3.45 -34.23 17.11
N GLY A 664 3.98 -34.28 18.33
CA GLY A 664 3.44 -35.06 19.42
C GLY A 664 2.00 -34.75 19.82
N VAL A 665 1.51 -33.54 19.53
CA VAL A 665 0.11 -33.14 19.78
C VAL A 665 -0.87 -34.09 19.09
N PHE A 666 -0.56 -34.56 17.89
CA PHE A 666 -1.42 -35.49 17.15
C PHE A 666 -1.16 -36.97 17.50
N VAL A 667 -0.10 -37.26 18.26
CA VAL A 667 0.29 -38.61 18.61
C VAL A 667 -0.16 -38.96 20.03
N LYS A 668 -0.17 -37.99 20.94
CA LYS A 668 -0.45 -38.17 22.36
C LYS A 668 -1.78 -38.88 22.60
N ASP A 669 -2.84 -38.41 21.97
CA ASP A 669 -4.20 -38.91 22.18
C ASP A 669 -4.72 -39.73 20.97
N ILE A 670 -3.88 -40.15 20.07
CA ILE A 670 -4.24 -40.81 18.79
C ILE A 670 -5.08 -42.07 18.93
N VAL A 671 -4.96 -42.78 20.06
CA VAL A 671 -5.72 -44.01 20.33
C VAL A 671 -7.18 -43.71 20.70
N THR A 672 -7.43 -42.59 21.35
CA THR A 672 -8.76 -42.18 21.84
C THR A 672 -9.43 -41.13 20.97
N ASN A 673 -8.64 -40.32 20.27
CA ASN A 673 -9.10 -39.24 19.41
C ASN A 673 -9.05 -39.66 17.94
N THR A 674 -10.22 -39.90 17.34
CA THR A 674 -10.34 -40.29 15.93
C THR A 674 -9.88 -39.20 14.97
N LEU A 675 -9.98 -37.92 15.36
CA LEU A 675 -9.55 -36.79 14.55
C LEU A 675 -8.02 -36.77 14.38
N ASP A 676 -7.29 -37.02 15.48
CA ASP A 676 -5.82 -37.08 15.44
C ASP A 676 -5.36 -38.23 14.53
N ALA A 677 -6.02 -39.38 14.63
CA ALA A 677 -5.73 -40.52 13.73
C ALA A 677 -6.00 -40.17 12.25
N MET A 678 -7.06 -39.41 11.95
CA MET A 678 -7.35 -38.92 10.58
C MET A 678 -6.31 -37.90 10.10
N ILE A 679 -5.85 -37.01 10.97
CA ILE A 679 -4.79 -36.03 10.66
C ILE A 679 -3.49 -36.75 10.32
N VAL A 680 -3.04 -37.67 11.18
CA VAL A 680 -1.82 -38.45 10.94
C VAL A 680 -1.93 -39.26 9.64
N ARG A 681 -3.10 -39.83 9.36
CA ARG A 681 -3.35 -40.53 8.08
C ARG A 681 -3.21 -39.58 6.90
N SER A 682 -3.80 -38.39 6.97
CA SER A 682 -3.68 -37.39 5.92
C SER A 682 -2.23 -36.96 5.68
N ILE A 683 -1.46 -36.80 6.75
CA ILE A 683 -0.03 -36.49 6.68
C ILE A 683 0.72 -37.64 5.98
N THR A 684 0.46 -38.90 6.36
CA THR A 684 1.14 -40.05 5.76
C THR A 684 0.76 -40.24 4.28
N ASP A 685 -0.49 -40.06 3.91
CA ASP A 685 -0.95 -40.14 2.51
C ASP A 685 -0.29 -39.05 1.65
N LEU A 686 -0.20 -37.83 2.18
CA LEU A 686 0.47 -36.71 1.54
C LEU A 686 1.99 -36.93 1.39
N ALA A 687 2.64 -37.39 2.46
CA ALA A 687 4.07 -37.71 2.47
C ALA A 687 4.38 -38.82 1.44
N LYS A 688 3.54 -39.84 1.36
CA LYS A 688 3.66 -40.91 0.36
C LYS A 688 3.55 -40.40 -1.07
N ALA A 689 2.61 -39.49 -1.34
CA ALA A 689 2.46 -38.86 -2.66
C ALA A 689 3.70 -38.01 -3.05
N LYS A 690 4.46 -37.53 -2.08
CA LYS A 690 5.70 -36.75 -2.24
C LYS A 690 6.98 -37.57 -2.09
N SER A 691 6.88 -38.87 -1.85
CA SER A 691 8.04 -39.74 -1.55
C SER A 691 8.84 -39.32 -0.32
N LEU A 692 8.16 -38.74 0.69
CA LEU A 692 8.75 -38.37 1.97
C LEU A 692 8.62 -39.55 2.96
N SER A 693 9.61 -39.71 3.84
CA SER A 693 9.48 -40.59 5.01
C SER A 693 8.77 -39.86 6.15
N VAL A 694 7.93 -40.57 6.90
CA VAL A 694 7.19 -40.02 8.03
C VAL A 694 7.74 -40.54 9.34
N VAL A 695 8.05 -39.65 10.28
CA VAL A 695 8.39 -39.93 11.67
C VAL A 695 7.23 -39.46 12.55
N ALA A 696 6.82 -40.25 13.53
CA ALA A 696 5.89 -39.80 14.57
C ALA A 696 6.63 -39.66 15.89
N GLU A 697 6.43 -38.50 16.52
CA GLU A 697 7.06 -38.18 17.79
C GLU A 697 6.20 -38.55 19.02
N PHE A 698 6.73 -38.45 20.21
CA PHE A 698 6.05 -38.69 21.49
C PHE A 698 5.34 -40.05 21.60
N VAL A 699 5.91 -41.09 20.99
CA VAL A 699 5.37 -42.45 21.12
C VAL A 699 5.75 -43.03 22.49
N GLU A 700 4.76 -43.20 23.35
CA GLU A 700 4.95 -43.64 24.73
C GLU A 700 4.34 -45.01 25.00
N THR A 701 3.38 -45.47 24.18
CA THR A 701 2.63 -46.71 24.41
C THR A 701 2.69 -47.65 23.21
N GLN A 702 2.62 -48.95 23.46
CA GLN A 702 2.54 -49.98 22.39
C GLN A 702 1.28 -49.84 21.52
N GLN A 703 0.16 -49.31 22.09
CA GLN A 703 -1.06 -49.05 21.35
C GLN A 703 -0.89 -47.93 20.32
N GLN A 704 -0.20 -46.84 20.70
CA GLN A 704 0.16 -45.77 19.76
C GLN A 704 1.07 -46.32 18.65
N GLN A 705 2.11 -47.09 19.00
CA GLN A 705 3.04 -47.71 18.05
C GLN A 705 2.29 -48.59 17.01
N ALA A 706 1.40 -49.47 17.47
CA ALA A 706 0.63 -50.36 16.59
C ALA A 706 -0.28 -49.57 15.63
N LEU A 707 -0.95 -48.52 16.14
CA LEU A 707 -1.83 -47.69 15.36
C LEU A 707 -1.05 -46.86 14.34
N LEU A 708 0.05 -46.23 14.72
CA LEU A 708 0.90 -45.42 13.83
C LEU A 708 1.44 -46.24 12.66
N HIS A 709 1.94 -47.45 12.92
CA HIS A 709 2.36 -48.37 11.86
C HIS A 709 1.20 -48.75 10.92
N LYS A 710 -0.02 -48.96 11.46
CA LYS A 710 -1.21 -49.23 10.65
C LYS A 710 -1.59 -48.04 9.77
N LEU A 711 -1.34 -46.82 10.24
CA LEU A 711 -1.58 -45.58 9.50
C LEU A 711 -0.50 -45.30 8.44
N GLY A 712 0.60 -46.09 8.40
CA GLY A 712 1.65 -45.96 7.40
C GLY A 712 2.87 -45.15 7.81
N VAL A 713 3.00 -44.80 9.09
CA VAL A 713 4.20 -44.13 9.64
C VAL A 713 5.38 -45.10 9.61
N GLN A 714 6.52 -44.65 9.04
CA GLN A 714 7.71 -45.50 8.85
C GLN A 714 8.61 -45.52 10.08
N TYR A 715 8.82 -44.37 10.72
CA TYR A 715 9.71 -44.24 11.85
C TYR A 715 8.99 -43.71 13.07
N LEU A 716 9.42 -44.10 14.24
CA LEU A 716 8.84 -43.72 15.52
C LEU A 716 9.92 -43.19 16.45
N GLN A 717 9.58 -42.17 17.21
CA GLN A 717 10.41 -41.57 18.26
C GLN A 717 9.55 -41.34 19.51
N GLY A 718 10.13 -41.60 20.66
CA GLY A 718 9.45 -41.36 21.94
C GLY A 718 10.03 -42.26 23.04
N TYR A 719 9.51 -42.12 24.25
CA TYR A 719 10.02 -42.83 25.40
C TYR A 719 9.83 -44.36 25.33
N LEU A 720 8.89 -44.83 24.52
CA LEU A 720 8.74 -46.25 24.24
C LEU A 720 9.93 -46.80 23.42
N ILE A 721 10.49 -45.99 22.49
CA ILE A 721 11.58 -46.38 21.63
C ILE A 721 12.92 -46.21 22.37
N GLY A 722 13.06 -45.07 23.05
CA GLY A 722 14.23 -44.77 23.89
C GLY A 722 14.22 -43.33 24.38
N ARG A 723 14.78 -43.14 25.57
CA ARG A 723 15.01 -41.80 26.12
C ARG A 723 16.30 -41.23 25.60
N PRO A 724 16.44 -39.87 25.53
CA PRO A 724 17.70 -39.24 25.20
C PRO A 724 18.82 -39.71 26.16
N GLN A 725 19.92 -40.20 25.63
CA GLN A 725 21.10 -40.62 26.40
C GLN A 725 22.32 -39.80 25.96
N PRO A 726 23.29 -39.54 26.86
CA PRO A 726 24.54 -38.90 26.46
C PRO A 726 25.16 -39.65 25.29
N LEU A 727 25.63 -38.94 24.30
CA LEU A 727 26.42 -39.51 23.22
C LEU A 727 27.76 -39.91 23.84
N ALA A 728 27.97 -41.24 24.04
CA ALA A 728 29.17 -41.76 24.71
C ALA A 728 30.44 -41.41 23.90
N ASP A 729 31.52 -41.10 24.63
CA ASP A 729 32.86 -40.83 24.05
C ASP A 729 33.42 -42.00 23.27
#